data_df2f387a11faed6f36b9eb2bdab1a406
#
_entry.id   df2f387a11faed6f36b9eb2bdab1a406
#
_cell.length_a   1.000
_cell.length_b   1.000
_cell.length_c   1.000
_cell.angle_alpha   90.00
_cell.angle_beta   90.00
_cell.angle_gamma   90.00
#
_symmetry.space_group_name_H-M   'P 1'
#
loop_
_entity.id
_entity.type
_entity.pdbx_description
1 polymer ?
#
loop_
_entity_poly.entity_id
_entity_poly.type
_entity_poly.pdbx_seq_one_letter_code
_entity_poly.pdbx_strand_id
1 'polypeptide(L)'
;MAKIFPSLDEIKNGRVKAQDGELHLLEALGKGLDDTYEIYFQPLLNGDFPDIVVFRKNRGVYIIEVKDWNLECYEYKIEEKNGKPIETMYVREEQARIRIPMNQVREYRDNIKDIYSVKLYEKILFYRLKSALEQDKTPNPNFIINTAVYFHKSSENQIKSCFGNLDKTNSPNKYVKLFGYDSINLLIKNIKNKSEVNLEGNFDEVFDEIAELLRPSLDCIDQRAKVNNDKLSAEQLQLSKYSQGMKKKIRGKAGSGKSLILANLAINAMKSLEQNNRYKRVLVLHYNITLRNRLRDMISRQYGQSFGDKIWITHFNDFISKALNFHDIEPFVIRTKKTKILPSERNIENKEIIEIDSMDFNEYMKSAIKDLYDCKIDELFKQDVILIDEGQDFKKEWFALLRDKFLNKNGSFVVFADEKQNIYETDYGEERLPNTGISGRWNELKKTYRSNYNLMKFALEFQKYFLENKYQLDYEEYKEVNENRLDPDYYGQVYIEDDIKNISIQSVVNRILNLRDEIHINDIAILGSKVNALQNIDYKVRKECRFKTNTVFANLETMQEIYKNMTKRIKEAQDKGYLDNNGITEKFFFDVRMMNAFKAKRHEIDMRTLERFYKNPSAFLSAIDDEIARIKKFAFQANSGKIKISTIHSFKGWESYATILLIGEKMNPELIYTGITRAKEILYILSGNVEFNNFVKQFNRNENKIIF
;
A
#
# COMPACT_ATOMS: atom_id res chain seq x y z
N MET A 1 -20.80 6.33 -28.98
CA MET A 1 -19.90 5.22 -28.71
C MET A 1 -19.05 5.55 -27.51
N ALA A 2 -18.75 4.58 -26.67
CA ALA A 2 -17.88 4.79 -25.50
C ALA A 2 -16.46 5.20 -25.90
N LYS A 3 -15.77 5.94 -25.03
CA LYS A 3 -14.37 6.33 -25.21
C LYS A 3 -13.48 5.20 -24.73
N ILE A 4 -12.57 4.71 -25.57
CA ILE A 4 -11.65 3.61 -25.24
C ILE A 4 -10.24 4.16 -25.09
N PHE A 5 -9.52 3.75 -24.03
CA PHE A 5 -8.17 4.17 -23.69
C PHE A 5 -7.24 2.96 -23.44
N PRO A 6 -6.14 2.81 -24.19
CA PRO A 6 -5.83 3.51 -25.44
C PRO A 6 -6.90 3.30 -26.52
N SER A 7 -6.86 4.04 -27.62
CA SER A 7 -7.83 3.85 -28.72
C SER A 7 -7.73 2.43 -29.30
N LEU A 8 -8.80 1.92 -29.93
CA LEU A 8 -8.80 0.58 -30.55
C LEU A 8 -7.69 0.41 -31.59
N ASP A 9 -7.36 1.47 -32.33
CA ASP A 9 -6.28 1.44 -33.31
C ASP A 9 -4.91 1.33 -32.64
N GLU A 10 -4.71 2.05 -31.54
CA GLU A 10 -3.48 1.94 -30.74
C GLU A 10 -3.34 0.55 -30.10
N ILE A 11 -4.43 -0.06 -29.64
CA ILE A 11 -4.43 -1.42 -29.08
C ILE A 11 -4.10 -2.46 -30.19
N LYS A 12 -4.71 -2.34 -31.36
CA LYS A 12 -4.45 -3.24 -32.49
C LYS A 12 -3.03 -3.15 -33.04
N ASN A 13 -2.45 -1.95 -33.06
CA ASN A 13 -1.11 -1.66 -33.58
C ASN A 13 -0.04 -1.56 -32.48
N GLY A 14 -0.41 -1.71 -31.22
CA GLY A 14 0.46 -1.51 -30.07
C GLY A 14 1.50 -2.62 -29.85
N ARG A 15 2.48 -2.35 -28.99
CA ARG A 15 3.50 -3.34 -28.58
C ARG A 15 2.91 -4.51 -27.77
N VAL A 16 1.85 -4.24 -27.01
CA VAL A 16 1.10 -5.26 -26.25
C VAL A 16 -0.17 -5.53 -27.03
N LYS A 17 -0.23 -6.68 -27.66
CA LYS A 17 -1.41 -7.11 -28.46
C LYS A 17 -2.48 -7.61 -27.49
N ALA A 18 -3.71 -7.12 -27.66
CA ALA A 18 -4.88 -7.70 -27.01
C ALA A 18 -5.10 -9.14 -27.48
N GLN A 19 -5.54 -9.99 -26.55
CA GLN A 19 -6.01 -11.34 -26.89
C GLN A 19 -7.34 -11.27 -27.67
N ASP A 20 -7.69 -12.34 -28.39
CA ASP A 20 -8.90 -12.35 -29.22
C ASP A 20 -10.16 -12.03 -28.43
N GLY A 21 -10.31 -12.59 -27.23
CA GLY A 21 -11.44 -12.32 -26.34
C GLY A 21 -11.47 -10.90 -25.80
N GLU A 22 -10.31 -10.30 -25.50
CA GLU A 22 -10.21 -8.91 -25.05
C GLU A 22 -10.63 -7.95 -26.16
N LEU A 23 -10.09 -8.16 -27.38
CA LEU A 23 -10.43 -7.32 -28.54
C LEU A 23 -11.91 -7.42 -28.89
N HIS A 24 -12.46 -8.64 -28.93
CA HIS A 24 -13.87 -8.88 -29.17
C HIS A 24 -14.77 -8.14 -28.16
N LEU A 25 -14.43 -8.24 -26.88
CA LEU A 25 -15.20 -7.57 -25.83
C LEU A 25 -15.07 -6.05 -25.91
N LEU A 26 -13.86 -5.49 -26.16
CA LEU A 26 -13.65 -4.05 -26.34
C LEU A 26 -14.49 -3.48 -27.49
N GLU A 27 -14.54 -4.15 -28.63
CA GLU A 27 -15.35 -3.74 -29.79
C GLU A 27 -16.86 -3.76 -29.47
N ALA A 28 -17.32 -4.80 -28.77
CA ALA A 28 -18.71 -4.92 -28.37
C ALA A 28 -19.12 -3.85 -27.35
N LEU A 29 -18.29 -3.59 -26.34
CA LEU A 29 -18.50 -2.54 -25.34
C LEU A 29 -18.49 -1.15 -26.00
N GLY A 30 -17.52 -0.88 -26.88
CA GLY A 30 -17.40 0.39 -27.61
C GLY A 30 -18.64 0.73 -28.41
N LYS A 31 -19.24 -0.26 -29.09
CA LYS A 31 -20.49 -0.12 -29.86
C LYS A 31 -21.73 -0.08 -28.96
N GLY A 32 -21.75 -0.87 -27.91
CA GLY A 32 -22.92 -1.08 -27.05
C GLY A 32 -23.15 -0.01 -25.99
N LEU A 33 -22.12 0.76 -25.61
CA LEU A 33 -22.17 1.83 -24.61
C LEU A 33 -22.09 3.21 -25.28
N ASP A 34 -22.70 4.24 -24.67
CA ASP A 34 -22.67 5.61 -25.17
C ASP A 34 -21.38 6.37 -24.75
N ASP A 35 -21.26 7.63 -25.16
CA ASP A 35 -20.10 8.50 -24.96
C ASP A 35 -19.89 8.97 -23.50
N THR A 36 -20.84 8.70 -22.61
CA THR A 36 -20.68 8.94 -21.16
C THR A 36 -19.84 7.89 -20.48
N TYR A 37 -19.55 6.77 -21.15
CA TYR A 37 -18.71 5.71 -20.64
C TYR A 37 -17.27 5.84 -21.16
N GLU A 38 -16.33 5.55 -20.27
CA GLU A 38 -14.91 5.43 -20.55
C GLU A 38 -14.48 3.96 -20.31
N ILE A 39 -13.78 3.39 -21.27
CA ILE A 39 -13.30 2.02 -21.23
C ILE A 39 -11.78 2.04 -21.20
N TYR A 40 -11.19 1.47 -20.17
CA TYR A 40 -9.75 1.37 -19.98
C TYR A 40 -9.30 -0.05 -20.23
N PHE A 41 -8.39 -0.21 -21.18
CA PHE A 41 -7.76 -1.49 -21.49
C PHE A 41 -6.47 -1.63 -20.69
N GLN A 42 -6.36 -2.69 -19.91
CA GLN A 42 -5.21 -3.03 -19.07
C GLN A 42 -4.63 -1.83 -18.29
N PRO A 43 -5.45 -1.05 -17.56
CA PRO A 43 -4.94 0.06 -16.78
C PRO A 43 -4.01 -0.45 -15.66
N LEU A 44 -2.88 0.26 -15.45
CA LEU A 44 -1.96 -0.04 -14.37
C LEU A 44 -2.47 0.54 -13.05
N LEU A 45 -2.97 -0.31 -12.17
CA LEU A 45 -3.48 0.05 -10.85
C LEU A 45 -2.50 -0.41 -9.74
N ASN A 46 -1.40 0.32 -9.55
CA ASN A 46 -0.41 -0.03 -8.51
C ASN A 46 0.06 -1.50 -8.53
N GLY A 47 0.29 -2.02 -9.73
CA GLY A 47 0.70 -3.42 -9.95
C GLY A 47 -0.43 -4.41 -10.18
N ASP A 48 -1.69 -3.98 -10.12
CA ASP A 48 -2.82 -4.71 -10.67
C ASP A 48 -3.04 -4.33 -12.14
N PHE A 49 -3.40 -5.32 -12.96
CA PHE A 49 -3.70 -5.14 -14.38
C PHE A 49 -5.02 -5.83 -14.69
N PRO A 50 -6.16 -5.22 -14.37
CA PRO A 50 -7.43 -5.73 -14.85
C PRO A 50 -7.49 -5.63 -16.37
N ASP A 51 -8.05 -6.64 -17.05
CA ASP A 51 -8.10 -6.65 -18.51
C ASP A 51 -8.91 -5.47 -19.04
N ILE A 52 -10.09 -5.22 -18.47
CA ILE A 52 -10.95 -4.11 -18.88
C ILE A 52 -11.59 -3.45 -17.65
N VAL A 53 -11.56 -2.13 -17.59
CA VAL A 53 -12.31 -1.34 -16.62
C VAL A 53 -13.25 -0.39 -17.36
N VAL A 54 -14.55 -0.52 -17.11
CA VAL A 54 -15.57 0.42 -17.60
C VAL A 54 -15.89 1.40 -16.49
N PHE A 55 -15.70 2.67 -16.76
CA PHE A 55 -15.92 3.77 -15.84
C PHE A 55 -17.01 4.71 -16.35
N ARG A 56 -17.93 5.09 -15.49
CA ARG A 56 -18.89 6.14 -15.75
C ARG A 56 -18.95 7.08 -14.54
N LYS A 57 -18.50 8.32 -14.75
CA LYS A 57 -18.42 9.32 -13.67
C LYS A 57 -19.76 9.45 -12.95
N ASN A 58 -19.75 9.46 -11.62
CA ASN A 58 -20.92 9.57 -10.73
C ASN A 58 -22.01 8.51 -10.96
N ARG A 59 -21.64 7.36 -11.52
CA ARG A 59 -22.55 6.23 -11.79
C ARG A 59 -22.00 4.89 -11.34
N GLY A 60 -20.74 4.58 -11.64
CA GLY A 60 -20.14 3.33 -11.21
C GLY A 60 -18.88 2.92 -12.00
N VAL A 61 -18.25 1.88 -11.47
CA VAL A 61 -17.07 1.23 -12.05
C VAL A 61 -17.38 -0.25 -12.26
N TYR A 62 -16.97 -0.80 -13.40
CA TYR A 62 -17.16 -2.21 -13.70
C TYR A 62 -15.84 -2.81 -14.14
N ILE A 63 -15.33 -3.79 -13.39
CA ILE A 63 -14.06 -4.46 -13.64
C ILE A 63 -14.35 -5.81 -14.28
N ILE A 64 -13.75 -6.08 -15.42
CA ILE A 64 -13.97 -7.29 -16.20
C ILE A 64 -12.63 -7.97 -16.45
N GLU A 65 -12.56 -9.25 -16.09
CA GLU A 65 -11.49 -10.16 -16.47
C GLU A 65 -11.93 -10.98 -17.67
N VAL A 66 -11.06 -11.14 -18.63
CA VAL A 66 -11.34 -11.88 -19.89
C VAL A 66 -10.54 -13.17 -19.89
N LYS A 67 -11.17 -14.27 -20.28
CA LYS A 67 -10.52 -15.58 -20.41
C LYS A 67 -10.90 -16.26 -21.72
N ASP A 68 -9.88 -16.56 -22.52
CA ASP A 68 -10.02 -17.36 -23.75
C ASP A 68 -10.03 -18.87 -23.45
N TRP A 69 -10.84 -19.26 -22.44
CA TRP A 69 -10.91 -20.63 -21.94
C TRP A 69 -12.12 -21.37 -22.47
N ASN A 70 -11.90 -22.63 -22.91
CA ASN A 70 -12.95 -23.61 -23.02
C ASN A 70 -13.12 -24.31 -21.66
N LEU A 71 -14.21 -24.01 -20.94
CA LEU A 71 -14.43 -24.50 -19.58
C LEU A 71 -14.61 -26.01 -19.47
N GLU A 72 -14.79 -26.72 -20.55
CA GLU A 72 -14.80 -28.20 -20.55
C GLU A 72 -13.44 -28.80 -20.16
N CYS A 73 -12.36 -28.08 -20.38
CA CYS A 73 -11.00 -28.48 -19.99
C CYS A 73 -10.69 -28.22 -18.50
N TYR A 74 -11.62 -27.62 -17.74
CA TYR A 74 -11.36 -27.18 -16.38
C TYR A 74 -12.33 -27.81 -15.38
N GLU A 75 -11.89 -27.92 -14.14
CA GLU A 75 -12.69 -28.40 -13.01
C GLU A 75 -12.62 -27.40 -11.86
N TYR A 76 -13.79 -26.97 -11.36
CA TYR A 76 -13.93 -26.09 -10.20
C TYR A 76 -14.54 -26.86 -9.03
N LYS A 77 -13.91 -26.77 -7.84
CA LYS A 77 -14.36 -27.45 -6.62
C LYS A 77 -14.45 -26.44 -5.47
N ILE A 78 -15.48 -26.65 -4.64
CA ILE A 78 -15.61 -25.98 -3.35
C ILE A 78 -15.53 -27.05 -2.28
N GLU A 79 -14.51 -27.02 -1.45
CA GLU A 79 -14.31 -27.91 -0.31
C GLU A 79 -14.49 -27.10 0.98
N GLU A 80 -15.07 -27.70 2.00
CA GLU A 80 -15.19 -27.06 3.30
C GLU A 80 -14.04 -27.52 4.20
N LYS A 81 -13.26 -26.55 4.72
CA LYS A 81 -12.19 -26.82 5.68
C LYS A 81 -12.35 -25.84 6.85
N ASN A 82 -12.48 -26.40 8.06
CA ASN A 82 -12.68 -25.63 9.29
C ASN A 82 -13.88 -24.67 9.21
N GLY A 83 -14.99 -25.10 8.62
CA GLY A 83 -16.20 -24.27 8.44
C GLY A 83 -16.05 -23.13 7.41
N LYS A 84 -14.95 -23.09 6.66
CA LYS A 84 -14.71 -22.09 5.60
C LYS A 84 -14.66 -22.75 4.22
N PRO A 85 -15.33 -22.19 3.20
CA PRO A 85 -15.25 -22.71 1.85
C PRO A 85 -13.86 -22.40 1.24
N ILE A 86 -13.17 -23.44 0.79
CA ILE A 86 -11.94 -23.34 0.00
C ILE A 86 -12.27 -23.68 -1.43
N GLU A 87 -12.03 -22.73 -2.31
CA GLU A 87 -12.25 -22.86 -3.73
C GLU A 87 -10.97 -23.25 -4.44
N THR A 88 -11.03 -24.20 -5.33
CA THR A 88 -9.90 -24.67 -6.14
C THR A 88 -10.33 -24.85 -7.59
N MET A 89 -9.39 -24.64 -8.51
CA MET A 89 -9.61 -24.83 -9.94
C MET A 89 -8.41 -25.55 -10.57
N TYR A 90 -8.69 -26.52 -11.43
CA TYR A 90 -7.68 -27.38 -12.06
C TYR A 90 -7.89 -27.46 -13.55
N VAL A 91 -6.80 -27.65 -14.31
CA VAL A 91 -6.83 -28.14 -15.69
C VAL A 91 -7.05 -29.66 -15.60
N ARG A 92 -8.10 -30.20 -16.24
CA ARG A 92 -8.51 -31.62 -16.10
C ARG A 92 -7.41 -32.58 -16.50
N GLU A 93 -6.78 -32.36 -17.67
CA GLU A 93 -5.78 -33.27 -18.21
C GLU A 93 -4.49 -33.30 -17.38
N GLU A 94 -4.03 -32.14 -16.95
CA GLU A 94 -2.74 -32.01 -16.26
C GLU A 94 -2.87 -32.11 -14.75
N GLN A 95 -4.10 -32.07 -14.20
CA GLN A 95 -4.38 -31.90 -12.75
C GLN A 95 -3.61 -30.73 -12.15
N ALA A 96 -3.24 -29.75 -12.98
CA ALA A 96 -2.53 -28.56 -12.58
C ALA A 96 -3.51 -27.55 -11.96
N ARG A 97 -3.23 -27.11 -10.74
CA ARG A 97 -4.00 -26.06 -10.08
C ARG A 97 -3.74 -24.73 -10.76
N ILE A 98 -4.81 -23.98 -11.02
CA ILE A 98 -4.75 -22.65 -11.64
C ILE A 98 -5.45 -21.61 -10.76
N ARG A 99 -5.19 -20.35 -11.05
CA ARG A 99 -5.87 -19.22 -10.42
C ARG A 99 -7.33 -19.16 -10.85
N ILE A 100 -8.22 -18.95 -9.88
CA ILE A 100 -9.64 -18.77 -10.13
C ILE A 100 -9.88 -17.35 -10.65
N PRO A 101 -10.47 -17.16 -11.85
CA PRO A 101 -10.68 -15.82 -12.42
C PRO A 101 -11.56 -14.92 -11.55
N MET A 102 -12.56 -15.47 -10.84
CA MET A 102 -13.39 -14.73 -9.92
C MET A 102 -12.60 -14.15 -8.74
N ASN A 103 -11.63 -14.92 -8.21
CA ASN A 103 -10.75 -14.42 -7.14
C ASN A 103 -9.90 -13.25 -7.63
N GLN A 104 -9.44 -13.30 -8.89
CA GLN A 104 -8.64 -12.25 -9.49
C GLN A 104 -9.41 -10.93 -9.59
N VAL A 105 -10.59 -10.95 -10.18
CA VAL A 105 -11.38 -9.73 -10.36
C VAL A 105 -11.91 -9.19 -9.04
N ARG A 106 -12.19 -10.07 -8.06
CA ARG A 106 -12.55 -9.67 -6.71
C ARG A 106 -11.37 -8.98 -5.99
N GLU A 107 -10.15 -9.51 -6.15
CA GLU A 107 -8.96 -8.88 -5.58
C GLU A 107 -8.76 -7.46 -6.13
N TYR A 108 -8.94 -7.24 -7.42
CA TYR A 108 -8.89 -5.89 -8.01
C TYR A 108 -9.91 -4.94 -7.38
N ARG A 109 -11.17 -5.39 -7.25
CA ARG A 109 -12.23 -4.63 -6.59
C ARG A 109 -11.86 -4.30 -5.15
N ASP A 110 -11.43 -5.30 -4.40
CA ASP A 110 -11.14 -5.15 -2.97
C ASP A 110 -9.88 -4.27 -2.78
N ASN A 111 -8.88 -4.36 -3.67
CA ASN A 111 -7.73 -3.46 -3.65
C ASN A 111 -8.13 -2.00 -3.93
N ILE A 112 -9.04 -1.73 -4.87
CA ILE A 112 -9.52 -0.36 -5.10
C ILE A 112 -10.28 0.14 -3.87
N LYS A 113 -11.16 -0.69 -3.27
CA LYS A 113 -11.98 -0.33 -2.11
C LYS A 113 -11.16 -0.09 -0.85
N ASP A 114 -10.24 -1.01 -0.57
CA ASP A 114 -9.63 -1.12 0.76
C ASP A 114 -8.19 -0.60 0.77
N ILE A 115 -7.59 -0.32 -0.42
CA ILE A 115 -6.19 0.05 -0.54
C ILE A 115 -5.99 1.30 -1.39
N TYR A 116 -6.60 1.38 -2.60
CA TYR A 116 -6.23 2.41 -3.56
C TYR A 116 -7.07 3.68 -3.44
N SER A 117 -8.36 3.58 -3.08
CA SER A 117 -9.24 4.74 -2.91
C SER A 117 -9.52 5.00 -1.43
N VAL A 118 -8.82 5.99 -0.88
CA VAL A 118 -9.04 6.45 0.51
C VAL A 118 -10.44 7.02 0.67
N LYS A 119 -10.92 7.78 -0.32
CA LYS A 119 -12.24 8.41 -0.30
C LYS A 119 -13.38 7.38 -0.31
N LEU A 120 -13.25 6.33 -1.10
CA LEU A 120 -14.23 5.24 -1.10
C LEU A 120 -14.24 4.52 0.24
N TYR A 121 -13.06 4.25 0.82
CA TYR A 121 -12.96 3.64 2.14
C TYR A 121 -13.61 4.50 3.23
N GLU A 122 -13.31 5.81 3.26
CA GLU A 122 -13.95 6.77 4.18
C GLU A 122 -15.48 6.72 4.03
N LYS A 123 -16.02 6.73 2.81
CA LYS A 123 -17.47 6.64 2.56
C LYS A 123 -18.07 5.29 3.04
N ILE A 124 -17.37 4.17 2.84
CA ILE A 124 -17.79 2.86 3.34
C ILE A 124 -17.82 2.86 4.88
N LEU A 125 -16.80 3.42 5.50
CA LEU A 125 -16.73 3.53 6.96
C LEU A 125 -17.89 4.38 7.50
N PHE A 126 -18.12 5.56 6.93
CA PHE A 126 -19.26 6.43 7.28
C PHE A 126 -20.60 5.75 7.04
N TYR A 127 -20.76 5.03 5.93
CA TYR A 127 -21.98 4.30 5.64
C TYR A 127 -22.26 3.21 6.70
N ARG A 128 -21.24 2.45 7.09
CA ARG A 128 -21.36 1.44 8.17
C ARG A 128 -21.76 2.08 9.49
N LEU A 129 -21.21 3.23 9.81
CA LEU A 129 -21.56 3.99 11.01
C LEU A 129 -22.98 4.57 10.95
N LYS A 130 -23.45 5.02 9.79
CA LYS A 130 -24.77 5.59 9.57
C LYS A 130 -25.89 4.56 9.48
N SER A 131 -25.71 3.49 8.75
CA SER A 131 -26.75 2.52 8.42
C SER A 131 -27.33 1.80 9.64
N ALA A 132 -26.64 1.92 10.77
CA ALA A 132 -27.05 1.29 12.00
C ALA A 132 -28.25 1.96 12.70
N LEU A 133 -28.49 3.25 12.49
CA LEU A 133 -29.49 4.02 13.26
C LEU A 133 -30.45 4.87 12.42
N GLU A 134 -30.21 5.08 11.13
CA GLU A 134 -31.02 5.95 10.29
C GLU A 134 -31.61 5.21 9.07
N GLN A 135 -32.83 5.59 8.69
CA GLN A 135 -33.39 5.30 7.37
C GLN A 135 -32.74 6.25 6.34
N ASP A 136 -31.44 6.05 6.09
CA ASP A 136 -30.71 6.90 5.16
C ASP A 136 -30.91 6.42 3.72
N LYS A 137 -31.29 7.35 2.83
CA LYS A 137 -31.45 7.10 1.39
C LYS A 137 -30.09 7.13 0.65
N THR A 138 -28.96 7.31 1.37
CA THR A 138 -27.64 7.34 0.75
C THR A 138 -27.33 5.97 0.11
N PRO A 139 -26.96 5.93 -1.18
CA PRO A 139 -26.61 4.68 -1.83
C PRO A 139 -25.45 3.98 -1.13
N ASN A 140 -25.52 2.65 -1.05
CA ASN A 140 -24.47 1.86 -0.40
C ASN A 140 -23.16 1.92 -1.22
N PRO A 141 -22.06 2.50 -0.69
CA PRO A 141 -20.81 2.66 -1.40
C PRO A 141 -20.15 1.34 -1.81
N ASN A 142 -20.54 0.22 -1.18
CA ASN A 142 -20.01 -1.09 -1.54
C ASN A 142 -20.41 -1.54 -2.97
N PHE A 143 -21.45 -0.94 -3.55
CA PHE A 143 -21.95 -1.29 -4.90
C PHE A 143 -21.44 -0.37 -6.00
N ILE A 144 -20.58 0.60 -5.70
CA ILE A 144 -19.96 1.48 -6.71
C ILE A 144 -19.10 0.68 -7.68
N ILE A 145 -18.40 -0.35 -7.19
CA ILE A 145 -17.51 -1.19 -8.00
C ILE A 145 -18.16 -2.57 -8.20
N ASN A 146 -18.43 -2.89 -9.44
CA ASN A 146 -18.98 -4.17 -9.88
C ASN A 146 -17.92 -5.00 -10.59
N THR A 147 -18.10 -6.32 -10.62
CA THR A 147 -17.11 -7.25 -11.16
C THR A 147 -17.73 -8.32 -12.03
N ALA A 148 -17.05 -8.68 -13.12
CA ALA A 148 -17.43 -9.81 -13.98
C ALA A 148 -16.22 -10.56 -14.52
N VAL A 149 -16.45 -11.80 -14.97
CA VAL A 149 -15.56 -12.56 -15.81
C VAL A 149 -16.26 -12.87 -17.13
N TYR A 150 -15.59 -12.60 -18.25
CA TYR A 150 -16.06 -12.94 -19.58
C TYR A 150 -15.23 -14.09 -20.16
N PHE A 151 -15.91 -15.21 -20.49
CA PHE A 151 -15.30 -16.39 -21.10
C PHE A 151 -15.56 -16.39 -22.60
N HIS A 152 -14.56 -16.03 -23.39
CA HIS A 152 -14.70 -15.85 -24.84
C HIS A 152 -14.97 -17.16 -25.60
N LYS A 153 -14.45 -18.30 -25.11
CA LYS A 153 -14.61 -19.61 -25.75
C LYS A 153 -15.59 -20.54 -25.02
N SER A 154 -16.45 -19.99 -24.15
CA SER A 154 -17.45 -20.79 -23.44
C SER A 154 -18.82 -20.14 -23.46
N SER A 155 -19.86 -20.95 -23.59
CA SER A 155 -21.26 -20.53 -23.53
C SER A 155 -21.73 -20.39 -22.09
N GLU A 156 -22.87 -19.71 -21.86
CA GLU A 156 -23.51 -19.62 -20.56
C GLU A 156 -23.84 -21.00 -19.95
N ASN A 157 -24.19 -21.97 -20.78
CA ASN A 157 -24.46 -23.34 -20.31
C ASN A 157 -23.18 -24.04 -19.81
N GLN A 158 -22.06 -23.89 -20.48
CA GLN A 158 -20.77 -24.42 -20.04
C GLN A 158 -20.30 -23.74 -18.74
N ILE A 159 -20.55 -22.44 -18.58
CA ILE A 159 -20.27 -21.70 -17.33
C ILE A 159 -21.10 -22.28 -16.18
N LYS A 160 -22.41 -22.49 -16.38
CA LYS A 160 -23.29 -23.10 -15.37
C LYS A 160 -22.89 -24.54 -15.03
N SER A 161 -22.44 -25.30 -16.02
CA SER A 161 -21.94 -26.67 -15.80
C SER A 161 -20.65 -26.70 -14.97
N CYS A 162 -19.71 -25.76 -15.23
CA CYS A 162 -18.42 -25.73 -14.55
C CYS A 162 -18.52 -25.17 -13.10
N PHE A 163 -19.21 -24.04 -12.93
CA PHE A 163 -19.25 -23.30 -11.64
C PHE A 163 -20.53 -23.53 -10.83
N GLY A 164 -21.55 -24.15 -11.40
CA GLY A 164 -22.86 -24.30 -10.76
C GLY A 164 -23.55 -22.94 -10.52
N ASN A 165 -24.42 -22.91 -9.50
CA ASN A 165 -25.11 -21.68 -9.13
C ASN A 165 -24.43 -21.01 -7.92
N LEU A 166 -23.42 -20.16 -8.20
CA LEU A 166 -22.63 -19.48 -7.17
C LEU A 166 -23.48 -18.60 -6.25
N ASP A 167 -24.60 -18.04 -6.75
CA ASP A 167 -25.49 -17.18 -5.95
C ASP A 167 -26.14 -17.94 -4.78
N LYS A 168 -26.25 -19.27 -4.87
CA LYS A 168 -26.83 -20.15 -3.84
C LYS A 168 -25.80 -20.75 -2.89
N THR A 169 -24.52 -20.48 -3.10
CA THR A 169 -23.42 -21.01 -2.28
C THR A 169 -22.95 -19.99 -1.24
N ASN A 170 -22.20 -20.45 -0.24
CA ASN A 170 -21.45 -19.57 0.67
C ASN A 170 -20.15 -19.07 0.08
N SER A 171 -19.96 -19.21 -1.24
CA SER A 171 -18.78 -18.74 -1.96
C SER A 171 -18.56 -17.23 -1.77
N PRO A 172 -17.34 -16.78 -1.47
CA PRO A 172 -17.00 -15.38 -1.48
C PRO A 172 -17.14 -14.75 -2.88
N ASN A 173 -17.21 -15.56 -3.93
CA ASN A 173 -17.36 -15.14 -5.33
C ASN A 173 -18.82 -14.98 -5.80
N LYS A 174 -19.81 -15.18 -4.94
CA LYS A 174 -21.25 -15.10 -5.28
C LYS A 174 -21.70 -13.78 -5.93
N TYR A 175 -20.94 -12.69 -5.75
CA TYR A 175 -21.27 -11.38 -6.33
C TYR A 175 -20.56 -11.09 -7.66
N VAL A 176 -19.64 -11.97 -8.09
CA VAL A 176 -18.97 -11.86 -9.39
C VAL A 176 -19.92 -12.42 -10.46
N LYS A 177 -20.19 -11.62 -11.50
CA LYS A 177 -21.03 -12.07 -12.60
C LYS A 177 -20.21 -12.76 -13.68
N LEU A 178 -20.71 -13.85 -14.24
CA LEU A 178 -20.05 -14.66 -15.25
C LEU A 178 -20.83 -14.56 -16.57
N PHE A 179 -20.11 -14.37 -17.68
CA PHE A 179 -20.70 -14.24 -19.02
C PHE A 179 -19.90 -15.05 -20.03
N GLY A 180 -20.60 -15.69 -20.94
CA GLY A 180 -20.03 -16.40 -22.09
C GLY A 180 -20.10 -15.60 -23.38
N TYR A 181 -19.56 -16.15 -24.46
CA TYR A 181 -19.58 -15.52 -25.78
C TYR A 181 -21.01 -15.25 -26.28
N ASP A 182 -21.96 -16.09 -25.89
CA ASP A 182 -23.39 -16.00 -26.24
C ASP A 182 -24.18 -15.01 -25.37
N SER A 183 -23.61 -14.49 -24.28
CA SER A 183 -24.28 -13.60 -23.34
C SER A 183 -23.65 -12.19 -23.24
N ILE A 184 -22.87 -11.78 -24.23
CA ILE A 184 -22.23 -10.45 -24.25
C ILE A 184 -23.24 -9.29 -24.18
N ASN A 185 -24.40 -9.43 -24.82
CA ASN A 185 -25.47 -8.44 -24.74
C ASN A 185 -26.06 -8.32 -23.32
N LEU A 186 -26.09 -9.43 -22.56
CA LEU A 186 -26.49 -9.42 -21.15
C LEU A 186 -25.46 -8.72 -20.27
N LEU A 187 -24.15 -8.89 -20.58
CA LEU A 187 -23.08 -8.14 -19.91
C LEU A 187 -23.26 -6.63 -20.13
N ILE A 188 -23.45 -6.19 -21.37
CA ILE A 188 -23.68 -4.76 -21.68
C ILE A 188 -24.93 -4.23 -20.97
N LYS A 189 -26.03 -4.98 -20.99
CA LYS A 189 -27.24 -4.62 -20.25
C LYS A 189 -26.99 -4.54 -18.74
N ASN A 190 -26.22 -5.44 -18.18
CA ASN A 190 -25.86 -5.45 -16.76
C ASN A 190 -25.04 -4.21 -16.39
N ILE A 191 -24.06 -3.82 -17.21
CA ILE A 191 -23.27 -2.58 -17.03
C ILE A 191 -24.19 -1.35 -17.02
N LYS A 192 -25.11 -1.24 -18.00
CA LYS A 192 -26.09 -0.14 -18.07
C LYS A 192 -26.95 -0.06 -16.80
N ASN A 193 -27.58 -1.17 -16.41
CA ASN A 193 -28.46 -1.23 -15.25
C ASN A 193 -27.74 -0.84 -13.95
N LYS A 194 -26.47 -1.28 -13.79
CA LYS A 194 -25.65 -0.94 -12.62
C LYS A 194 -25.22 0.53 -12.59
N SER A 195 -25.21 1.19 -13.74
CA SER A 195 -24.84 2.59 -13.92
C SER A 195 -26.07 3.53 -13.98
N GLU A 196 -27.28 3.07 -13.67
CA GLU A 196 -28.50 3.91 -13.67
C GLU A 196 -28.60 4.79 -12.42
N VAL A 197 -28.07 4.33 -11.28
CA VAL A 197 -28.13 5.08 -10.02
C VAL A 197 -27.29 6.33 -10.11
N ASN A 198 -27.90 7.51 -9.89
CA ASN A 198 -27.15 8.77 -9.80
C ASN A 198 -26.50 8.91 -8.43
N LEU A 199 -25.18 9.05 -8.43
CA LEU A 199 -24.34 9.15 -7.23
C LEU A 199 -23.72 10.55 -7.08
N GLU A 200 -24.12 11.50 -7.96
CA GLU A 200 -23.63 12.87 -7.97
C GLU A 200 -23.87 13.59 -6.63
N GLY A 201 -22.93 14.45 -6.24
CA GLY A 201 -22.93 15.17 -4.97
C GLY A 201 -22.49 14.35 -3.76
N ASN A 202 -22.79 13.03 -3.73
CA ASN A 202 -22.42 12.18 -2.60
C ASN A 202 -21.06 11.52 -2.75
N PHE A 203 -20.63 11.25 -3.99
CA PHE A 203 -19.44 10.44 -4.29
C PHE A 203 -18.48 11.09 -5.30
N ASP A 204 -18.63 12.39 -5.59
CA ASP A 204 -17.83 13.09 -6.60
C ASP A 204 -16.33 12.93 -6.35
N GLU A 205 -15.86 13.12 -5.09
CA GLU A 205 -14.46 12.94 -4.72
C GLU A 205 -13.97 11.49 -4.89
N VAL A 206 -14.86 10.50 -4.73
CA VAL A 206 -14.53 9.08 -4.94
C VAL A 206 -14.30 8.82 -6.43
N PHE A 207 -15.19 9.32 -7.29
CA PHE A 207 -15.05 9.15 -8.73
C PHE A 207 -13.85 9.91 -9.30
N ASP A 208 -13.55 11.11 -8.77
CA ASP A 208 -12.35 11.85 -9.14
C ASP A 208 -11.07 11.09 -8.73
N GLU A 209 -11.04 10.50 -7.54
CA GLU A 209 -9.90 9.68 -7.09
C GLU A 209 -9.74 8.41 -7.93
N ILE A 210 -10.82 7.73 -8.29
CA ILE A 210 -10.77 6.55 -9.16
C ILE A 210 -10.33 6.94 -10.58
N ALA A 211 -10.80 8.07 -11.12
CA ALA A 211 -10.34 8.58 -12.40
C ALA A 211 -8.85 8.90 -12.40
N GLU A 212 -8.32 9.49 -11.33
CA GLU A 212 -6.87 9.72 -11.15
C GLU A 212 -6.09 8.39 -11.09
N LEU A 213 -6.65 7.33 -10.53
CA LEU A 213 -6.06 5.99 -10.53
C LEU A 213 -5.99 5.36 -11.92
N LEU A 214 -7.07 5.52 -12.70
CA LEU A 214 -7.17 4.97 -14.06
C LEU A 214 -6.31 5.76 -15.06
N ARG A 215 -6.07 7.04 -14.81
CA ARG A 215 -5.26 7.96 -15.62
C ARG A 215 -4.22 8.66 -14.74
N PRO A 216 -3.16 7.98 -14.29
CA PRO A 216 -2.12 8.64 -13.51
C PRO A 216 -1.44 9.72 -14.33
N SER A 217 -1.12 10.84 -13.68
CA SER A 217 -0.34 11.91 -14.33
C SER A 217 1.03 11.37 -14.77
N LEU A 218 1.36 11.58 -16.04
CA LEU A 218 2.64 11.14 -16.62
C LEU A 218 3.72 12.23 -16.55
N ASP A 219 3.38 13.44 -16.13
CA ASP A 219 4.25 14.62 -16.19
C ASP A 219 5.14 14.75 -14.95
N CYS A 220 5.83 13.68 -14.55
CA CYS A 220 6.80 13.81 -13.48
C CYS A 220 8.23 13.55 -13.98
N ILE A 221 9.16 14.38 -13.53
CA ILE A 221 10.60 14.31 -13.87
C ILE A 221 11.15 12.92 -13.55
N ASP A 222 10.68 12.32 -12.46
CA ASP A 222 11.10 11.00 -11.98
C ASP A 222 10.79 9.87 -12.99
N GLN A 223 9.74 10.00 -13.80
CA GLN A 223 9.43 9.03 -14.86
C GLN A 223 10.36 9.15 -16.06
N ARG A 224 10.74 10.38 -16.44
CA ARG A 224 11.70 10.62 -17.54
C ARG A 224 13.08 10.09 -17.17
N ALA A 225 13.52 10.27 -15.92
CA ALA A 225 14.78 9.75 -15.41
C ALA A 225 14.76 8.21 -15.28
N LYS A 226 13.62 7.59 -14.95
CA LYS A 226 13.49 6.13 -14.79
C LYS A 226 13.68 5.36 -16.10
N VAL A 227 13.24 5.87 -17.22
CA VAL A 227 13.43 5.21 -18.54
C VAL A 227 14.90 4.97 -18.84
N ASN A 228 15.80 5.81 -18.33
CA ASN A 228 17.24 5.69 -18.55
C ASN A 228 17.99 4.95 -17.43
N ASN A 229 17.42 4.83 -16.23
CA ASN A 229 18.10 4.29 -15.04
C ASN A 229 17.67 2.83 -14.67
N ASP A 230 16.72 2.24 -15.38
CA ASP A 230 16.23 0.88 -15.07
C ASP A 230 17.14 -0.24 -15.61
N LYS A 231 18.29 0.09 -16.19
CA LYS A 231 19.29 -0.90 -16.60
C LYS A 231 20.14 -1.32 -15.40
N LEU A 232 20.02 -2.60 -15.04
CA LEU A 232 20.86 -3.19 -14.02
C LEU A 232 22.34 -3.17 -14.42
N SER A 233 23.24 -2.81 -13.50
CA SER A 233 24.67 -3.00 -13.68
C SER A 233 25.02 -4.49 -13.74
N ALA A 234 26.24 -4.83 -14.18
CA ALA A 234 26.70 -6.22 -14.24
C ALA A 234 26.65 -6.89 -12.86
N GLU A 235 27.01 -6.17 -11.80
CA GLU A 235 26.92 -6.64 -10.40
C GLU A 235 25.48 -6.90 -9.98
N GLN A 236 24.57 -5.95 -10.24
CA GLN A 236 23.14 -6.08 -9.96
C GLN A 236 22.50 -7.22 -10.76
N LEU A 237 22.85 -7.39 -12.03
CA LEU A 237 22.42 -8.51 -12.87
C LEU A 237 22.87 -9.86 -12.30
N GLN A 238 24.11 -9.97 -11.81
CA GLN A 238 24.62 -11.19 -11.21
C GLN A 238 23.87 -11.53 -9.92
N LEU A 239 23.59 -10.53 -9.06
CA LEU A 239 22.87 -10.73 -7.82
C LEU A 239 21.38 -11.02 -8.02
N SER A 240 20.78 -10.61 -9.14
CA SER A 240 19.39 -10.90 -9.49
C SER A 240 19.18 -12.28 -10.14
N LYS A 241 20.24 -13.04 -10.44
CA LYS A 241 20.12 -14.41 -10.95
C LYS A 241 19.55 -15.33 -9.87
N TYR A 242 18.53 -16.08 -10.24
CA TYR A 242 17.89 -17.05 -9.37
C TYR A 242 18.47 -18.45 -9.58
N SER A 243 18.65 -19.20 -8.49
CA SER A 243 18.88 -20.64 -8.47
C SER A 243 18.06 -21.26 -7.34
N GLN A 244 17.48 -22.45 -7.58
CA GLN A 244 16.67 -23.14 -6.58
C GLN A 244 17.48 -23.42 -5.30
N GLY A 245 16.88 -23.24 -4.13
CA GLY A 245 17.51 -23.48 -2.84
C GLY A 245 18.53 -22.42 -2.42
N MET A 246 18.66 -21.31 -3.17
CA MET A 246 19.61 -20.24 -2.84
C MET A 246 19.31 -19.62 -1.48
N LYS A 247 20.36 -19.39 -0.67
CA LYS A 247 20.30 -18.65 0.58
C LYS A 247 21.34 -17.54 0.53
N LYS A 248 20.88 -16.30 0.44
CA LYS A 248 21.75 -15.13 0.30
C LYS A 248 21.35 -14.00 1.23
N LYS A 249 22.34 -13.25 1.66
CA LYS A 249 22.17 -12.00 2.37
C LYS A 249 22.95 -10.91 1.64
N ILE A 250 22.24 -9.83 1.28
CA ILE A 250 22.74 -8.75 0.43
C ILE A 250 22.63 -7.46 1.22
N ARG A 251 23.75 -6.79 1.45
CA ARG A 251 23.78 -5.46 2.04
C ARG A 251 24.16 -4.40 1.01
N GLY A 252 23.71 -3.19 1.23
CA GLY A 252 24.07 -2.07 0.37
C GLY A 252 23.54 -0.76 0.92
N LYS A 253 24.21 0.30 0.56
CA LYS A 253 23.90 1.68 0.95
C LYS A 253 22.55 2.14 0.42
N ALA A 254 22.05 3.27 0.95
CA ALA A 254 20.93 3.96 0.33
C ALA A 254 21.25 4.26 -1.15
N GLY A 255 20.31 3.95 -2.05
CA GLY A 255 20.52 4.19 -3.49
C GLY A 255 21.33 3.13 -4.26
N SER A 256 21.79 2.04 -3.64
CA SER A 256 22.53 0.97 -4.34
C SER A 256 21.67 0.07 -5.24
N GLY A 257 20.34 0.24 -5.24
CA GLY A 257 19.42 -0.54 -6.08
C GLY A 257 18.96 -1.86 -5.48
N LYS A 258 19.03 -2.05 -4.15
CA LYS A 258 18.55 -3.27 -3.44
C LYS A 258 17.15 -3.70 -3.88
N SER A 259 16.18 -2.80 -3.84
CA SER A 259 14.78 -3.11 -4.23
C SER A 259 14.64 -3.45 -5.72
N LEU A 260 15.49 -2.89 -6.60
CA LEU A 260 15.51 -3.22 -8.02
C LEU A 260 16.05 -4.64 -8.26
N ILE A 261 17.09 -5.03 -7.53
CA ILE A 261 17.63 -6.41 -7.56
C ILE A 261 16.57 -7.38 -7.02
N LEU A 262 15.91 -7.04 -5.91
CA LEU A 262 14.83 -7.84 -5.33
C LEU A 262 13.70 -8.05 -6.34
N ALA A 263 13.26 -7.00 -7.04
CA ALA A 263 12.21 -7.09 -8.06
C ALA A 263 12.59 -8.05 -9.19
N ASN A 264 13.81 -7.91 -9.74
CA ASN A 264 14.29 -8.79 -10.80
C ASN A 264 14.50 -10.23 -10.29
N LEU A 265 14.97 -10.41 -9.07
CA LEU A 265 15.12 -11.74 -8.47
C LEU A 265 13.75 -12.41 -8.27
N ALA A 266 12.72 -11.67 -7.85
CA ALA A 266 11.35 -12.17 -7.71
C ALA A 266 10.80 -12.65 -9.07
N ILE A 267 10.99 -11.86 -10.14
CA ILE A 267 10.59 -12.21 -11.50
C ILE A 267 11.34 -13.45 -11.98
N ASN A 268 12.65 -13.52 -11.81
CA ASN A 268 13.47 -14.66 -12.24
C ASN A 268 13.11 -15.92 -11.47
N ALA A 269 12.83 -15.81 -10.18
CA ALA A 269 12.33 -16.91 -9.35
C ALA A 269 10.97 -17.40 -9.85
N MET A 270 10.02 -16.50 -10.07
CA MET A 270 8.70 -16.83 -10.60
C MET A 270 8.81 -17.59 -11.94
N LYS A 271 9.56 -17.05 -12.92
CA LYS A 271 9.77 -17.69 -14.23
C LYS A 271 10.40 -19.08 -14.11
N SER A 272 11.39 -19.26 -13.23
CA SER A 272 12.02 -20.55 -12.99
C SER A 272 11.07 -21.57 -12.36
N LEU A 273 10.17 -21.13 -11.48
CA LEU A 273 9.18 -21.98 -10.83
C LEU A 273 8.06 -22.40 -11.80
N GLU A 274 7.67 -21.54 -12.72
CA GLU A 274 6.68 -21.84 -13.77
C GLU A 274 7.13 -22.97 -14.69
N GLN A 275 8.40 -23.01 -15.07
CA GLN A 275 8.96 -24.07 -15.92
C GLN A 275 8.85 -25.49 -15.34
N ASN A 276 8.65 -25.59 -14.02
CA ASN A 276 8.58 -26.87 -13.30
C ASN A 276 7.14 -27.38 -13.03
N ASN A 277 6.13 -26.89 -13.76
CA ASN A 277 4.71 -27.31 -13.74
C ASN A 277 4.05 -27.44 -12.34
N ARG A 278 4.50 -26.71 -11.33
CA ARG A 278 3.86 -26.69 -10.01
C ARG A 278 3.45 -25.28 -9.66
N TYR A 279 2.24 -25.14 -9.11
CA TYR A 279 1.80 -23.89 -8.51
C TYR A 279 2.69 -23.54 -7.32
N LYS A 280 3.66 -22.67 -7.56
CA LYS A 280 4.65 -22.24 -6.57
C LYS A 280 4.58 -20.74 -6.39
N ARG A 281 4.82 -20.28 -5.17
CA ARG A 281 4.73 -18.88 -4.79
C ARG A 281 6.07 -18.28 -4.40
N VAL A 282 6.29 -17.06 -4.85
CA VAL A 282 7.34 -16.17 -4.37
C VAL A 282 6.72 -15.23 -3.35
N LEU A 283 7.17 -15.26 -2.11
CA LEU A 283 6.78 -14.33 -1.05
C LEU A 283 7.80 -13.19 -0.97
N VAL A 284 7.35 -11.97 -1.10
CA VAL A 284 8.14 -10.75 -0.86
C VAL A 284 7.62 -10.08 0.40
N LEU A 285 8.46 -10.03 1.43
CA LEU A 285 8.14 -9.42 2.71
C LEU A 285 8.88 -8.09 2.88
N HIS A 286 8.19 -7.14 3.46
CA HIS A 286 8.73 -5.86 3.89
C HIS A 286 8.14 -5.47 5.25
N TYR A 287 8.80 -4.57 5.98
CA TYR A 287 8.30 -4.09 7.27
C TYR A 287 7.51 -2.78 7.16
N ASN A 288 7.86 -1.90 6.24
CA ASN A 288 7.17 -0.63 6.04
C ASN A 288 5.94 -0.80 5.13
N ILE A 289 4.75 -0.53 5.66
CA ILE A 289 3.45 -0.71 4.96
C ILE A 289 3.41 0.02 3.62
N THR A 290 3.98 1.22 3.53
CA THR A 290 3.94 2.04 2.31
C THR A 290 4.69 1.43 1.12
N LEU A 291 5.65 0.51 1.36
CA LEU A 291 6.48 -0.09 0.30
C LEU A 291 5.74 -1.09 -0.58
N ARG A 292 4.59 -1.63 -0.13
CA ARG A 292 3.84 -2.63 -0.88
C ARG A 292 3.56 -2.18 -2.32
N ASN A 293 2.97 -1.00 -2.48
CA ASN A 293 2.60 -0.50 -3.81
C ASN A 293 3.83 -0.17 -4.66
N ARG A 294 4.90 0.34 -4.05
CA ARG A 294 6.17 0.59 -4.76
C ARG A 294 6.79 -0.70 -5.30
N LEU A 295 6.85 -1.75 -4.49
CA LEU A 295 7.39 -3.04 -4.92
C LEU A 295 6.52 -3.68 -6.00
N ARG A 296 5.19 -3.62 -5.85
CA ARG A 296 4.25 -4.09 -6.88
C ARG A 296 4.45 -3.37 -8.20
N ASP A 297 4.47 -2.04 -8.19
CA ASP A 297 4.70 -1.21 -9.38
C ASP A 297 6.06 -1.52 -10.02
N MET A 298 7.13 -1.62 -9.22
CA MET A 298 8.47 -1.94 -9.70
C MET A 298 8.53 -3.31 -10.36
N ILE A 299 7.99 -4.36 -9.72
CA ILE A 299 7.96 -5.72 -10.26
C ILE A 299 7.13 -5.76 -11.55
N SER A 300 5.96 -5.14 -11.56
CA SER A 300 5.07 -5.10 -12.72
C SER A 300 5.71 -4.43 -13.93
N ARG A 301 6.38 -3.30 -13.73
CA ARG A 301 7.11 -2.58 -14.80
C ARG A 301 8.27 -3.39 -15.36
N GLN A 302 9.04 -4.05 -14.49
CA GLN A 302 10.16 -4.90 -14.91
C GLN A 302 9.69 -6.17 -15.62
N TYR A 303 8.55 -6.72 -15.20
CA TYR A 303 7.97 -7.91 -15.82
C TYR A 303 7.23 -7.57 -17.13
N GLY A 304 6.67 -6.37 -17.24
CA GLY A 304 5.92 -5.89 -18.40
C GLY A 304 4.49 -6.42 -18.49
N GLN A 305 4.02 -7.14 -17.48
CA GLN A 305 2.65 -7.69 -17.40
C GLN A 305 2.26 -7.99 -15.94
N SER A 306 1.01 -8.41 -15.71
CA SER A 306 0.56 -8.85 -14.39
C SER A 306 1.28 -10.14 -13.95
N PHE A 307 1.81 -10.15 -12.74
CA PHE A 307 2.36 -11.37 -12.12
C PHE A 307 1.32 -12.15 -11.30
N GLY A 308 0.11 -11.59 -11.15
CA GLY A 308 -1.00 -12.22 -10.46
C GLY A 308 -0.68 -12.56 -9.00
N ASP A 309 -1.11 -13.76 -8.58
CA ASP A 309 -0.86 -14.31 -7.25
C ASP A 309 0.44 -15.16 -7.16
N LYS A 310 1.22 -15.23 -8.24
CA LYS A 310 2.51 -15.95 -8.30
C LYS A 310 3.58 -15.29 -7.44
N ILE A 311 3.50 -13.95 -7.28
CA ILE A 311 4.33 -13.18 -6.36
C ILE A 311 3.42 -12.53 -5.32
N TRP A 312 3.51 -12.99 -4.08
CA TRP A 312 2.76 -12.44 -2.96
C TRP A 312 3.61 -11.37 -2.25
N ILE A 313 3.25 -10.11 -2.41
CA ILE A 313 3.94 -8.97 -1.78
C ILE A 313 3.08 -8.50 -0.61
N THR A 314 3.62 -8.58 0.61
CA THR A 314 2.88 -8.22 1.81
C THR A 314 3.79 -7.71 2.93
N HIS A 315 3.21 -6.92 3.83
CA HIS A 315 3.83 -6.49 5.06
C HIS A 315 3.96 -7.67 6.05
N PHE A 316 5.06 -7.73 6.81
CA PHE A 316 5.32 -8.85 7.72
C PHE A 316 4.17 -9.11 8.70
N ASN A 317 3.63 -8.07 9.34
CA ASN A 317 2.53 -8.25 10.31
C ASN A 317 1.22 -8.72 9.63
N ASP A 318 0.95 -8.31 8.39
CA ASP A 318 -0.20 -8.80 7.60
C ASP A 318 0.00 -10.28 7.24
N PHE A 319 1.21 -10.70 6.90
CA PHE A 319 1.56 -12.11 6.69
C PHE A 319 1.28 -12.94 7.95
N ILE A 320 1.77 -12.49 9.12
CA ILE A 320 1.53 -13.16 10.40
C ILE A 320 0.03 -13.23 10.71
N SER A 321 -0.71 -12.13 10.57
CA SER A 321 -2.16 -12.12 10.81
C SER A 321 -2.92 -13.11 9.91
N LYS A 322 -2.53 -13.21 8.63
CA LYS A 322 -3.11 -14.19 7.70
C LYS A 322 -2.73 -15.63 8.06
N ALA A 323 -1.50 -15.85 8.52
CA ALA A 323 -1.07 -17.16 9.00
C ALA A 323 -1.87 -17.61 10.23
N LEU A 324 -2.04 -16.72 11.22
CA LEU A 324 -2.85 -16.99 12.41
C LEU A 324 -4.30 -17.31 12.04
N ASN A 325 -4.93 -16.48 11.21
CA ASN A 325 -6.31 -16.70 10.77
C ASN A 325 -6.50 -17.99 9.96
N PHE A 326 -5.49 -18.38 9.15
CA PHE A 326 -5.55 -19.61 8.37
C PHE A 326 -5.45 -20.87 9.25
N HIS A 327 -4.72 -20.79 10.36
CA HIS A 327 -4.52 -21.89 11.31
C HIS A 327 -5.43 -21.82 12.53
N ASP A 328 -6.38 -20.86 12.57
CA ASP A 328 -7.33 -20.61 13.67
C ASP A 328 -6.62 -20.42 15.03
N ILE A 329 -5.52 -19.65 15.03
CA ILE A 329 -4.71 -19.34 16.22
C ILE A 329 -5.08 -17.95 16.74
N GLU A 330 -5.41 -17.85 18.03
CA GLU A 330 -5.68 -16.60 18.75
C GLU A 330 -4.55 -16.32 19.75
N PRO A 331 -3.60 -15.42 19.42
CA PRO A 331 -2.52 -15.07 20.33
C PRO A 331 -3.00 -14.36 21.59
N PHE A 332 -2.25 -14.50 22.67
CA PHE A 332 -2.52 -13.79 23.91
C PHE A 332 -2.35 -12.26 23.73
N VAL A 333 -3.30 -11.49 24.27
CA VAL A 333 -3.35 -10.03 24.14
C VAL A 333 -3.20 -9.36 25.50
N ILE A 334 -2.11 -8.60 25.68
CA ILE A 334 -1.95 -7.69 26.82
C ILE A 334 -2.43 -6.30 26.40
N ARG A 335 -3.21 -5.65 27.26
CA ARG A 335 -3.66 -4.28 27.07
C ARG A 335 -2.89 -3.33 27.99
N THR A 336 -2.47 -2.21 27.44
CA THR A 336 -1.78 -1.13 28.13
C THR A 336 -2.50 0.18 27.89
N LYS A 337 -2.40 1.12 28.84
CA LYS A 337 -2.92 2.47 28.66
C LYS A 337 -1.97 3.29 27.80
N LYS A 338 -2.50 3.95 26.78
CA LYS A 338 -1.75 4.89 25.93
C LYS A 338 -2.46 6.22 25.87
N THR A 339 -1.68 7.28 25.86
CA THR A 339 -2.17 8.64 25.65
C THR A 339 -2.19 8.96 24.17
N LYS A 340 -3.31 9.43 23.66
CA LYS A 340 -3.46 9.87 22.27
C LYS A 340 -3.98 11.30 22.23
N ILE A 341 -3.50 12.06 21.26
CA ILE A 341 -3.92 13.45 21.03
C ILE A 341 -4.84 13.44 19.80
N LEU A 342 -6.08 13.87 19.99
CA LEU A 342 -7.07 13.98 18.93
C LEU A 342 -7.50 15.45 18.74
N PRO A 343 -7.97 15.86 17.54
CA PRO A 343 -8.54 17.18 17.34
C PRO A 343 -9.81 17.36 18.16
N SER A 344 -10.00 18.53 18.76
CA SER A 344 -11.23 18.80 19.50
C SER A 344 -12.42 19.05 18.57
N GLU A 345 -13.64 18.80 19.07
CA GLU A 345 -14.88 19.04 18.31
C GLU A 345 -15.04 20.51 17.88
N ARG A 346 -14.54 21.44 18.70
CA ARG A 346 -14.83 22.89 18.56
C ARG A 346 -13.84 23.62 17.67
N ASN A 347 -12.59 23.17 17.63
CA ASN A 347 -11.54 23.82 16.85
C ASN A 347 -10.45 22.82 16.44
N ILE A 348 -10.03 22.87 15.17
CA ILE A 348 -8.94 22.04 14.64
C ILE A 348 -7.61 22.29 15.38
N GLU A 349 -7.39 23.50 15.85
CA GLU A 349 -6.17 23.88 16.59
C GLU A 349 -6.19 23.38 18.06
N ASN A 350 -7.38 23.16 18.62
CA ASN A 350 -7.52 22.62 19.97
C ASN A 350 -7.43 21.11 19.94
N LYS A 351 -6.60 20.56 20.80
CA LYS A 351 -6.34 19.11 20.91
C LYS A 351 -6.78 18.59 22.26
N GLU A 352 -7.45 17.47 22.24
CA GLU A 352 -7.82 16.74 23.46
C GLU A 352 -6.86 15.59 23.69
N ILE A 353 -6.39 15.45 24.93
CA ILE A 353 -5.54 14.34 25.37
C ILE A 353 -6.47 13.28 25.95
N ILE A 354 -6.47 12.11 25.36
CA ILE A 354 -7.28 10.98 25.83
C ILE A 354 -6.39 9.80 26.22
N GLU A 355 -6.77 9.10 27.28
CA GLU A 355 -6.21 7.79 27.61
C GLU A 355 -7.06 6.70 27.00
N ILE A 356 -6.41 5.76 26.32
CA ILE A 356 -7.08 4.61 25.68
C ILE A 356 -6.41 3.31 26.10
N ASP A 357 -7.20 2.27 26.25
CA ASP A 357 -6.69 0.92 26.34
C ASP A 357 -6.21 0.47 24.95
N SER A 358 -4.94 0.21 24.84
CA SER A 358 -4.29 -0.21 23.60
C SER A 358 -3.67 -1.59 23.78
N MET A 359 -3.72 -2.42 22.74
CA MET A 359 -2.99 -3.67 22.73
C MET A 359 -1.48 -3.41 22.78
N ASP A 360 -0.76 -4.12 23.66
CA ASP A 360 0.69 -4.15 23.58
C ASP A 360 1.11 -4.97 22.34
N PHE A 361 1.43 -4.24 21.28
CA PHE A 361 1.76 -4.86 20.01
C PHE A 361 3.02 -5.72 20.06
N ASN A 362 3.99 -5.39 20.89
CA ASN A 362 5.23 -6.18 21.02
C ASN A 362 4.95 -7.51 21.70
N GLU A 363 4.19 -7.51 22.79
CA GLU A 363 3.81 -8.74 23.50
C GLU A 363 2.86 -9.60 22.65
N TYR A 364 1.91 -8.98 21.94
CA TYR A 364 1.07 -9.69 20.97
C TYR A 364 1.90 -10.40 19.89
N MET A 365 2.88 -9.70 19.29
CA MET A 365 3.73 -10.29 18.25
C MET A 365 4.64 -11.40 18.79
N LYS A 366 5.13 -11.28 20.05
CA LYS A 366 5.88 -12.36 20.69
C LYS A 366 5.02 -13.61 20.85
N SER A 367 3.79 -13.47 21.38
CA SER A 367 2.85 -14.59 21.50
C SER A 367 2.54 -15.19 20.13
N ALA A 368 2.16 -14.37 19.14
CA ALA A 368 1.83 -14.81 17.79
C ALA A 368 2.95 -15.62 17.12
N ILE A 369 4.20 -15.16 17.28
CA ILE A 369 5.37 -15.85 16.71
C ILE A 369 5.61 -17.18 17.41
N LYS A 370 5.48 -17.23 18.75
CA LYS A 370 5.60 -18.46 19.53
C LYS A 370 4.54 -19.47 19.11
N ASP A 371 3.27 -19.06 19.07
CA ASP A 371 2.14 -19.93 18.73
C ASP A 371 2.26 -20.51 17.33
N LEU A 372 2.70 -19.68 16.34
CA LEU A 372 2.97 -20.14 14.98
C LEU A 372 4.20 -21.05 14.91
N TYR A 373 5.20 -20.85 15.78
CA TYR A 373 6.38 -21.71 15.81
C TYR A 373 6.03 -23.09 16.36
N ASP A 374 5.14 -23.17 17.33
CA ASP A 374 4.67 -24.41 17.92
C ASP A 374 3.62 -25.14 17.05
N CYS A 375 2.97 -24.41 16.14
CA CYS A 375 1.96 -24.96 15.23
C CYS A 375 2.60 -25.74 14.06
N LYS A 376 1.88 -26.78 13.58
CA LYS A 376 2.18 -27.43 12.29
C LYS A 376 1.62 -26.58 11.15
N ILE A 377 2.49 -25.90 10.40
CA ILE A 377 2.11 -25.08 9.26
C ILE A 377 1.64 -25.98 8.10
N ASP A 378 0.48 -25.66 7.55
CA ASP A 378 -0.09 -26.33 6.38
C ASP A 378 0.77 -26.10 5.13
N GLU A 379 0.95 -27.11 4.29
CA GLU A 379 1.75 -27.05 3.07
C GLU A 379 1.23 -25.99 2.08
N LEU A 380 -0.08 -25.70 2.11
CA LEU A 380 -0.68 -24.62 1.28
C LEU A 380 -0.20 -23.22 1.68
N PHE A 381 0.31 -23.05 2.92
CA PHE A 381 0.81 -21.76 3.39
C PHE A 381 2.33 -21.63 3.27
N LYS A 382 3.05 -22.74 3.02
CA LYS A 382 4.50 -22.73 2.79
C LYS A 382 4.87 -22.11 1.45
N GLN A 383 6.06 -21.53 1.40
CA GLN A 383 6.56 -20.75 0.26
C GLN A 383 7.81 -21.43 -0.32
N ASP A 384 7.95 -21.36 -1.65
CA ASP A 384 9.16 -21.87 -2.32
C ASP A 384 10.30 -20.85 -2.33
N VAL A 385 9.95 -19.57 -2.32
CA VAL A 385 10.92 -18.47 -2.28
C VAL A 385 10.42 -17.42 -1.30
N ILE A 386 11.29 -17.00 -0.38
CA ILE A 386 11.04 -15.88 0.53
C ILE A 386 12.13 -14.83 0.29
N LEU A 387 11.72 -13.64 -0.11
CA LEU A 387 12.56 -12.45 -0.29
C LEU A 387 12.16 -11.40 0.74
N ILE A 388 13.13 -10.85 1.46
CA ILE A 388 12.89 -9.87 2.51
C ILE A 388 13.59 -8.56 2.15
N ASP A 389 12.81 -7.48 1.99
CA ASP A 389 13.32 -6.11 1.85
C ASP A 389 13.42 -5.43 3.23
N GLU A 390 14.38 -4.52 3.36
CA GLU A 390 14.64 -3.78 4.61
C GLU A 390 14.83 -4.72 5.83
N GLY A 391 15.61 -5.78 5.67
CA GLY A 391 15.83 -6.81 6.69
C GLY A 391 16.40 -6.30 8.01
N GLN A 392 16.98 -5.10 8.05
CA GLN A 392 17.43 -4.46 9.29
C GLN A 392 16.27 -4.15 10.26
N ASP A 393 15.04 -4.13 9.79
CA ASP A 393 13.85 -3.91 10.62
C ASP A 393 13.27 -5.22 11.19
N PHE A 394 13.85 -6.38 10.81
CA PHE A 394 13.38 -7.70 11.24
C PHE A 394 14.16 -8.20 12.45
N LYS A 395 13.45 -8.79 13.42
CA LYS A 395 14.04 -9.45 14.58
C LYS A 395 14.55 -10.86 14.23
N LYS A 396 15.53 -11.36 14.96
CA LYS A 396 16.13 -12.69 14.77
C LYS A 396 15.07 -13.81 14.75
N GLU A 397 14.11 -13.75 15.66
CA GLU A 397 13.03 -14.74 15.80
C GLU A 397 12.11 -14.76 14.56
N TRP A 398 11.97 -13.62 13.88
CA TRP A 398 11.15 -13.51 12.67
C TRP A 398 11.81 -14.22 11.49
N PHE A 399 13.11 -14.05 11.32
CA PHE A 399 13.85 -14.80 10.30
C PHE A 399 13.80 -16.32 10.57
N ALA A 400 13.94 -16.74 11.84
CA ALA A 400 13.85 -18.14 12.23
C ALA A 400 12.47 -18.72 11.91
N LEU A 401 11.40 -18.04 12.31
CA LEU A 401 10.02 -18.45 12.01
C LEU A 401 9.79 -18.63 10.49
N LEU A 402 10.18 -17.63 9.70
CA LEU A 402 9.99 -17.66 8.24
C LEU A 402 10.75 -18.82 7.59
N ARG A 403 12.02 -19.02 7.97
CA ARG A 403 12.89 -20.05 7.40
C ARG A 403 12.48 -21.45 7.83
N ASP A 404 12.18 -21.65 9.11
CA ASP A 404 12.02 -22.99 9.69
C ASP A 404 10.58 -23.50 9.55
N LYS A 405 9.58 -22.60 9.46
CA LYS A 405 8.16 -22.98 9.43
C LYS A 405 7.48 -22.72 8.09
N PHE A 406 7.79 -21.59 7.43
CA PHE A 406 7.08 -21.17 6.22
C PHE A 406 7.84 -21.43 4.92
N LEU A 407 9.14 -21.76 4.97
CA LEU A 407 9.93 -22.08 3.78
C LEU A 407 9.83 -23.58 3.48
N ASN A 408 9.64 -23.97 2.22
CA ASN A 408 9.72 -25.35 1.77
C ASN A 408 11.15 -25.89 1.90
N LYS A 409 11.30 -27.24 2.05
CA LYS A 409 12.59 -27.91 2.32
C LYS A 409 13.74 -27.50 1.40
N ASN A 410 13.46 -27.29 0.12
CA ASN A 410 14.43 -26.84 -0.90
C ASN A 410 14.16 -25.41 -1.35
N GLY A 411 13.49 -24.61 -0.50
CA GLY A 411 13.12 -23.25 -0.81
C GLY A 411 14.30 -22.28 -0.74
N SER A 412 14.15 -21.15 -1.39
CA SER A 412 15.14 -20.07 -1.44
C SER A 412 14.80 -18.98 -0.43
N PHE A 413 15.83 -18.44 0.24
CA PHE A 413 15.68 -17.43 1.27
C PHE A 413 16.70 -16.31 1.07
N VAL A 414 16.26 -15.10 0.75
CA VAL A 414 17.15 -13.97 0.46
C VAL A 414 16.75 -12.74 1.26
N VAL A 415 17.72 -12.12 1.91
CA VAL A 415 17.53 -10.93 2.75
C VAL A 415 18.32 -9.76 2.21
N PHE A 416 17.66 -8.61 2.03
CA PHE A 416 18.26 -7.33 1.68
C PHE A 416 18.24 -6.41 2.88
N ALA A 417 19.34 -5.74 3.21
CA ALA A 417 19.45 -4.87 4.38
C ALA A 417 20.33 -3.62 4.14
N ASP A 418 20.10 -2.60 4.97
CA ASP A 418 20.92 -1.41 5.12
C ASP A 418 21.00 -1.06 6.62
N GLU A 419 22.06 -1.43 7.26
CA GLU A 419 22.25 -1.34 8.72
C GLU A 419 22.13 0.09 9.27
N LYS A 420 22.49 1.11 8.47
CA LYS A 420 22.47 2.52 8.89
C LYS A 420 21.05 3.11 8.92
N GLN A 421 20.10 2.42 8.32
CA GLN A 421 18.68 2.78 8.37
C GLN A 421 17.90 1.98 9.42
N ASN A 422 18.55 1.57 10.51
CA ASN A 422 17.92 0.89 11.66
C ASN A 422 17.16 1.89 12.54
N ILE A 423 16.08 2.46 12.03
CA ILE A 423 15.26 3.46 12.74
C ILE A 423 14.32 2.88 13.80
N TYR A 424 14.21 1.55 13.86
CA TYR A 424 13.40 0.84 14.86
C TYR A 424 14.25 0.28 15.99
N GLU A 425 15.55 0.64 16.03
CA GLU A 425 16.52 0.25 17.09
C GLU A 425 16.56 -1.25 17.35
N THR A 426 16.46 -2.04 16.26
CA THR A 426 16.60 -3.49 16.34
C THR A 426 17.99 -3.83 16.85
N ASP A 427 18.07 -4.62 17.92
CA ASP A 427 19.35 -5.05 18.50
C ASP A 427 20.03 -6.09 17.60
N TYR A 428 21.24 -5.78 17.13
CA TYR A 428 22.04 -6.67 16.28
C TYR A 428 23.14 -7.40 17.05
N GLY A 429 23.31 -7.09 18.33
CA GLY A 429 24.44 -7.56 19.13
C GLY A 429 25.78 -7.02 18.60
N GLU A 430 26.86 -7.75 18.87
CA GLU A 430 28.25 -7.36 18.53
C GLU A 430 28.50 -7.25 17.02
N GLU A 431 27.79 -8.01 16.19
CA GLU A 431 28.01 -8.05 14.73
C GLU A 431 27.50 -6.80 14.00
N ARG A 432 26.71 -5.93 14.63
CA ARG A 432 26.12 -4.71 14.06
C ARG A 432 25.33 -4.93 12.75
N LEU A 433 24.93 -6.17 12.47
CA LEU A 433 24.20 -6.61 11.28
C LEU A 433 23.04 -7.53 11.67
N PRO A 434 21.93 -7.56 10.88
CA PRO A 434 20.81 -8.45 11.17
C PRO A 434 21.22 -9.91 11.22
N ASN A 435 20.90 -10.60 12.31
CA ASN A 435 21.13 -12.04 12.42
C ASN A 435 20.05 -12.82 11.67
N THR A 436 20.30 -13.07 10.39
CA THR A 436 19.36 -13.75 9.48
C THR A 436 19.34 -15.26 9.64
N GLY A 437 20.30 -15.84 10.35
CA GLY A 437 20.53 -17.30 10.40
C GLY A 437 21.05 -17.90 9.08
N ILE A 438 21.39 -17.08 8.08
CA ILE A 438 22.05 -17.54 6.85
C ILE A 438 23.55 -17.54 7.07
N SER A 439 24.21 -18.67 6.80
CA SER A 439 25.67 -18.81 6.90
C SER A 439 26.41 -17.97 5.84
N GLY A 440 27.70 -17.76 6.05
CA GLY A 440 28.57 -17.05 5.11
C GLY A 440 28.54 -15.52 5.25
N ARG A 441 29.29 -14.83 4.37
CA ARG A 441 29.43 -13.38 4.38
C ARG A 441 28.25 -12.69 3.68
N TRP A 442 28.01 -11.44 4.02
CA TRP A 442 27.10 -10.58 3.27
C TRP A 442 27.66 -10.27 1.88
N ASN A 443 26.81 -10.36 0.84
CA ASN A 443 27.15 -9.83 -0.47
C ASN A 443 26.95 -8.32 -0.41
N GLU A 444 27.96 -7.54 -0.74
CA GLU A 444 27.97 -6.10 -0.59
C GLU A 444 27.79 -5.42 -1.94
N LEU A 445 26.78 -4.53 -2.03
CA LEU A 445 26.60 -3.63 -3.15
C LEU A 445 27.41 -2.37 -2.91
N LYS A 446 28.51 -2.27 -3.62
CA LYS A 446 29.53 -1.22 -3.43
C LYS A 446 29.14 0.12 -4.05
N LYS A 447 28.45 0.13 -5.19
CA LYS A 447 28.13 1.34 -5.93
C LYS A 447 26.76 1.88 -5.57
N THR A 448 26.64 3.22 -5.48
CA THR A 448 25.36 3.91 -5.37
C THR A 448 25.08 4.65 -6.70
N TYR A 449 23.81 4.66 -7.13
CA TYR A 449 23.41 5.14 -8.45
C TYR A 449 22.48 6.35 -8.41
N ARG A 450 22.16 6.88 -7.23
CA ARG A 450 20.97 7.71 -7.08
C ARG A 450 21.16 9.13 -6.61
N SER A 451 22.20 9.43 -5.87
CA SER A 451 22.31 10.72 -5.20
C SER A 451 23.37 11.60 -5.85
N ASN A 452 23.08 12.87 -5.95
CA ASN A 452 24.03 13.87 -6.41
C ASN A 452 25.17 14.09 -5.44
N TYR A 453 26.25 14.63 -5.94
CA TYR A 453 27.52 14.81 -5.22
C TYR A 453 27.34 15.52 -3.86
N ASN A 454 26.70 16.70 -3.84
CA ASN A 454 26.56 17.48 -2.61
C ASN A 454 25.68 16.79 -1.56
N LEU A 455 24.61 16.12 -1.99
CA LEU A 455 23.75 15.34 -1.08
C LEU A 455 24.50 14.16 -0.47
N MET A 456 25.29 13.44 -1.29
CA MET A 456 26.10 12.34 -0.81
C MET A 456 27.20 12.81 0.14
N LYS A 457 27.90 13.88 -0.20
CA LYS A 457 28.93 14.48 0.64
C LYS A 457 28.36 14.90 1.99
N PHE A 458 27.22 15.57 1.99
CA PHE A 458 26.53 15.97 3.22
C PHE A 458 26.13 14.74 4.07
N ALA A 459 25.57 13.70 3.43
CA ALA A 459 25.18 12.47 4.12
C ALA A 459 26.39 11.70 4.70
N LEU A 460 27.54 11.72 4.01
CA LEU A 460 28.78 11.10 4.49
C LEU A 460 29.38 11.84 5.69
N GLU A 461 29.47 13.16 5.62
CA GLU A 461 29.95 13.97 6.76
C GLU A 461 29.01 13.83 7.96
N PHE A 462 27.69 13.73 7.72
CA PHE A 462 26.73 13.41 8.79
C PHE A 462 27.01 12.02 9.41
N GLN A 463 27.25 10.98 8.60
CA GLN A 463 27.61 9.66 9.10
C GLN A 463 28.90 9.71 9.94
N LYS A 464 29.92 10.41 9.47
CA LYS A 464 31.18 10.57 10.18
C LYS A 464 30.99 11.23 11.55
N TYR A 465 30.17 12.25 11.60
CA TYR A 465 29.94 12.98 12.86
C TYR A 465 29.10 12.20 13.87
N PHE A 466 28.02 11.53 13.44
CA PHE A 466 27.04 10.94 14.34
C PHE A 466 27.08 9.40 14.41
N LEU A 467 27.53 8.71 13.37
CA LEU A 467 27.33 7.27 13.20
C LEU A 467 28.63 6.46 13.16
N GLU A 468 29.80 7.09 13.17
CA GLU A 468 31.10 6.44 13.05
C GLU A 468 31.32 5.37 14.11
N ASN A 469 30.90 5.62 15.36
CA ASN A 469 31.05 4.67 16.45
C ASN A 469 30.09 3.47 16.41
N LYS A 470 29.02 3.58 15.62
CA LYS A 470 27.97 2.55 15.54
C LYS A 470 28.05 1.68 14.30
N TYR A 471 28.45 2.26 13.16
CA TYR A 471 28.39 1.60 11.87
C TYR A 471 29.68 1.78 11.07
N GLN A 472 29.91 0.88 10.09
CA GLN A 472 30.99 1.04 9.13
C GLN A 472 30.67 2.20 8.19
N LEU A 473 31.55 3.19 8.05
CA LEU A 473 31.35 4.35 7.20
C LEU A 473 31.43 3.99 5.70
N ASP A 474 30.73 4.76 4.87
CA ASP A 474 30.69 4.60 3.41
C ASP A 474 31.87 5.27 2.68
N TYR A 475 32.94 5.59 3.39
CA TYR A 475 33.96 6.60 3.02
C TYR A 475 34.87 6.22 1.84
N GLU A 476 35.17 4.93 1.64
CA GLU A 476 36.24 4.54 0.69
C GLU A 476 35.85 4.57 -0.80
N GLU A 477 34.56 4.49 -1.12
CA GLU A 477 34.12 4.31 -2.51
C GLU A 477 33.72 5.58 -3.25
N TYR A 478 33.79 6.71 -2.57
CA TYR A 478 33.38 8.00 -3.10
C TYR A 478 34.33 8.55 -4.18
N LYS A 479 35.61 8.20 -4.11
CA LYS A 479 36.64 8.66 -5.05
C LYS A 479 36.44 8.15 -6.49
N GLU A 480 35.87 6.94 -6.66
CA GLU A 480 35.73 6.31 -7.98
C GLU A 480 34.53 6.79 -8.81
N VAL A 481 33.46 7.34 -8.18
CA VAL A 481 32.24 7.71 -8.89
C VAL A 481 32.32 9.09 -9.54
N ASN A 482 33.23 9.93 -9.11
CA ASN A 482 33.29 11.34 -9.50
C ASN A 482 34.11 11.68 -10.74
N GLU A 483 34.99 10.77 -11.19
CA GLU A 483 35.89 11.09 -12.32
C GLU A 483 35.22 11.07 -13.69
N ASN A 484 33.96 10.59 -13.80
CA ASN A 484 33.26 10.40 -15.08
C ASN A 484 32.02 11.26 -15.32
N ARG A 485 31.67 12.23 -14.45
CA ARG A 485 30.53 13.14 -14.68
C ARG A 485 31.01 14.57 -14.87
N LEU A 486 31.08 14.98 -16.14
CA LEU A 486 31.58 16.27 -16.60
C LEU A 486 30.58 17.44 -16.58
N ASP A 487 29.41 17.29 -15.93
CA ASP A 487 28.40 18.34 -15.94
C ASP A 487 28.33 19.07 -14.57
N PRO A 488 28.80 20.33 -14.49
CA PRO A 488 28.80 21.14 -13.26
C PRO A 488 27.41 21.46 -12.73
N ASP A 489 26.36 21.41 -13.54
CA ASP A 489 24.97 21.72 -13.15
C ASP A 489 24.29 20.57 -12.42
N TYR A 490 24.97 19.44 -12.22
CA TYR A 490 24.43 18.22 -11.59
C TYR A 490 24.83 18.02 -10.12
N TYR A 491 25.13 19.07 -9.38
CA TYR A 491 25.71 18.93 -8.02
C TYR A 491 24.71 18.76 -6.88
N GLY A 492 23.40 18.80 -7.13
CA GLY A 492 22.38 18.73 -6.07
C GLY A 492 22.47 19.91 -5.09
N GLN A 493 21.35 20.24 -4.46
CA GLN A 493 21.25 21.43 -3.62
C GLN A 493 20.88 21.05 -2.19
N VAL A 494 21.63 21.54 -1.20
CA VAL A 494 21.33 21.38 0.22
C VAL A 494 21.14 22.77 0.83
N TYR A 495 19.95 23.02 1.34
CA TYR A 495 19.60 24.27 2.02
C TYR A 495 19.27 23.96 3.48
N ILE A 496 19.79 24.75 4.42
CA ILE A 496 19.62 24.52 5.85
C ILE A 496 19.21 25.81 6.53
N GLU A 497 18.09 25.76 7.24
CA GLU A 497 17.67 26.78 8.20
C GLU A 497 17.87 26.23 9.61
N ASP A 498 18.88 26.71 10.31
CA ASP A 498 19.23 26.34 11.68
C ASP A 498 18.73 27.37 12.71
N ASP A 499 18.76 26.98 14.01
CA ASP A 499 18.34 27.83 15.15
C ASP A 499 16.84 28.23 15.19
N ILE A 500 15.98 27.49 14.50
CA ILE A 500 14.53 27.71 14.60
C ILE A 500 14.01 27.05 15.88
N LYS A 501 13.69 27.84 16.91
CA LYS A 501 13.10 27.33 18.18
C LYS A 501 11.78 26.59 17.96
N ASN A 502 10.99 27.03 16.96
CA ASN A 502 9.81 26.30 16.48
C ASN A 502 9.81 26.35 14.96
N ILE A 503 9.81 25.19 14.30
CA ILE A 503 9.71 25.09 12.86
C ILE A 503 8.42 25.79 12.42
N SER A 504 8.56 26.94 11.76
CA SER A 504 7.41 27.70 11.28
C SER A 504 6.74 27.00 10.13
N ILE A 505 5.42 26.80 10.21
CA ILE A 505 4.63 26.25 9.09
C ILE A 505 4.75 27.18 7.89
N GLN A 506 4.88 28.51 8.12
CA GLN A 506 5.05 29.49 7.06
C GLN A 506 6.37 29.30 6.28
N SER A 507 7.46 28.95 6.95
CA SER A 507 8.72 28.62 6.28
C SER A 507 8.55 27.43 5.33
N VAL A 508 7.84 26.39 5.75
CA VAL A 508 7.53 25.23 4.90
C VAL A 508 6.70 25.63 3.67
N VAL A 509 5.65 26.43 3.88
CA VAL A 509 4.78 26.95 2.80
C VAL A 509 5.59 27.77 1.80
N ASN A 510 6.43 28.69 2.27
CA ASN A 510 7.28 29.52 1.41
C ASN A 510 8.23 28.68 0.56
N ARG A 511 8.81 27.60 1.14
CA ARG A 511 9.69 26.68 0.39
C ARG A 511 8.93 25.91 -0.69
N ILE A 512 7.70 25.46 -0.40
CA ILE A 512 6.86 24.81 -1.41
C ILE A 512 6.55 25.77 -2.55
N LEU A 513 6.22 27.03 -2.24
CA LEU A 513 5.90 28.03 -3.25
C LEU A 513 7.12 28.35 -4.15
N ASN A 514 8.31 28.42 -3.59
CA ASN A 514 9.53 28.61 -4.37
C ASN A 514 9.83 27.40 -5.28
N LEU A 515 9.69 26.19 -4.76
CA LEU A 515 9.96 24.95 -5.51
C LEU A 515 8.99 24.71 -6.66
N ARG A 516 7.71 25.08 -6.51
CA ARG A 516 6.66 24.82 -7.52
C ARG A 516 6.94 25.47 -8.87
N ASP A 517 7.69 26.58 -8.87
CA ASP A 517 7.99 27.32 -10.09
C ASP A 517 9.10 26.62 -10.91
N GLU A 518 9.87 25.72 -10.27
CA GLU A 518 10.97 24.97 -10.87
C GLU A 518 10.63 23.51 -11.12
N ILE A 519 9.83 22.89 -10.23
CA ILE A 519 9.52 21.46 -10.27
C ILE A 519 8.03 21.19 -10.07
N HIS A 520 7.57 20.06 -10.59
CA HIS A 520 6.19 19.63 -10.42
C HIS A 520 5.91 19.25 -8.93
N ILE A 521 4.73 19.64 -8.42
CA ILE A 521 4.35 19.40 -7.01
C ILE A 521 4.39 17.92 -6.60
N ASN A 522 4.18 16.99 -7.54
CA ASN A 522 4.33 15.56 -7.29
C ASN A 522 5.75 15.16 -6.89
N ASP A 523 6.75 15.94 -7.24
CA ASP A 523 8.15 15.63 -6.98
C ASP A 523 8.65 16.23 -5.65
N ILE A 524 7.74 16.84 -4.87
CA ILE A 524 8.01 17.41 -3.55
C ILE A 524 7.54 16.45 -2.45
N ALA A 525 8.39 16.17 -1.46
CA ALA A 525 8.04 15.47 -0.23
C ALA A 525 8.36 16.32 1.00
N ILE A 526 7.48 16.31 2.00
CA ILE A 526 7.66 16.94 3.31
C ILE A 526 7.73 15.84 4.35
N LEU A 527 8.85 15.78 5.07
CA LEU A 527 9.15 14.71 5.99
C LEU A 527 9.39 15.24 7.41
N GLY A 528 8.87 14.56 8.40
CA GLY A 528 9.08 14.88 9.81
C GLY A 528 8.91 13.65 10.71
N SER A 529 9.12 13.81 12.03
CA SER A 529 8.96 12.70 12.98
C SER A 529 7.58 12.65 13.63
N LYS A 530 6.90 13.80 13.75
CA LYS A 530 5.63 13.93 14.51
C LYS A 530 4.44 14.14 13.60
N VAL A 531 3.45 13.24 13.66
CA VAL A 531 2.22 13.31 12.86
C VAL A 531 1.47 14.62 13.06
N ASN A 532 1.33 15.09 14.29
CA ASN A 532 0.57 16.33 14.60
C ASN A 532 1.14 17.58 13.91
N ALA A 533 2.47 17.70 13.81
CA ALA A 533 3.10 18.80 13.10
C ALA A 533 2.82 18.71 11.59
N LEU A 534 2.91 17.51 11.04
CA LEU A 534 2.66 17.24 9.64
C LEU A 534 1.17 17.42 9.26
N GLN A 535 0.23 17.11 10.15
CA GLN A 535 -1.19 17.38 9.95
C GLN A 535 -1.49 18.88 9.84
N ASN A 536 -0.85 19.71 10.67
CA ASN A 536 -1.01 21.16 10.59
C ASN A 536 -0.43 21.72 9.29
N ILE A 537 0.72 21.20 8.86
CA ILE A 537 1.31 21.56 7.55
C ILE A 537 0.39 21.14 6.42
N ASP A 538 -0.11 19.91 6.42
CA ASP A 538 -1.06 19.40 5.43
C ASP A 538 -2.29 20.30 5.30
N TYR A 539 -2.88 20.68 6.45
CA TYR A 539 -4.03 21.57 6.50
C TYR A 539 -3.74 22.91 5.83
N LYS A 540 -2.63 23.57 6.18
CA LYS A 540 -2.25 24.85 5.60
C LYS A 540 -1.89 24.76 4.11
N VAL A 541 -1.14 23.75 3.70
CA VAL A 541 -0.80 23.51 2.28
C VAL A 541 -2.06 23.37 1.43
N ARG A 542 -3.07 22.66 1.93
CA ARG A 542 -4.33 22.52 1.20
C ARG A 542 -5.18 23.78 1.22
N LYS A 543 -5.21 24.54 2.32
CA LYS A 543 -6.05 25.73 2.48
C LYS A 543 -5.44 26.99 1.86
N GLU A 544 -4.17 27.23 2.11
CA GLU A 544 -3.48 28.46 1.69
C GLU A 544 -2.89 28.32 0.28
N CYS A 545 -2.23 27.20 -0.02
CA CYS A 545 -1.61 26.97 -1.33
C CYS A 545 -2.57 26.33 -2.34
N ARG A 546 -3.72 25.79 -1.89
CA ARG A 546 -4.70 25.05 -2.71
C ARG A 546 -4.10 23.83 -3.42
N PHE A 547 -3.02 23.26 -2.89
CA PHE A 547 -2.41 22.06 -3.44
C PHE A 547 -3.07 20.81 -2.88
N LYS A 548 -3.22 19.79 -3.73
CA LYS A 548 -3.59 18.45 -3.30
C LYS A 548 -2.40 17.78 -2.61
N THR A 549 -2.66 17.05 -1.53
CA THR A 549 -1.64 16.34 -0.75
C THR A 549 -1.89 14.84 -0.72
N ASN A 550 -0.83 14.06 -0.61
CA ASN A 550 -0.85 12.62 -0.36
C ASN A 550 -0.19 12.36 1.01
N THR A 551 -0.99 11.92 1.99
CA THR A 551 -0.57 11.77 3.38
C THR A 551 -0.63 10.33 3.86
N VAL A 552 0.15 9.99 4.88
CA VAL A 552 0.17 8.67 5.56
C VAL A 552 -0.63 8.66 6.88
N PHE A 553 -1.37 9.72 7.13
CA PHE A 553 -2.16 9.94 8.35
C PHE A 553 -3.51 10.55 8.00
N ALA A 554 -4.49 10.46 8.91
CA ALA A 554 -5.79 11.09 8.74
C ALA A 554 -5.69 12.61 8.73
N ASN A 555 -6.45 13.27 7.85
CA ASN A 555 -6.49 14.73 7.78
C ASN A 555 -7.29 15.28 8.97
N LEU A 556 -6.94 16.48 9.42
CA LEU A 556 -7.59 17.10 10.59
C LEU A 556 -9.11 17.27 10.37
N GLU A 557 -9.52 17.69 9.18
CA GLU A 557 -10.94 17.91 8.86
C GLU A 557 -11.73 16.60 8.86
N THR A 558 -11.17 15.53 8.28
CA THR A 558 -11.81 14.20 8.30
C THR A 558 -12.04 13.73 9.73
N MET A 559 -11.03 13.86 10.60
CA MET A 559 -11.17 13.47 12.01
C MET A 559 -12.17 14.33 12.77
N GLN A 560 -12.20 15.63 12.51
CA GLN A 560 -13.16 16.55 13.13
C GLN A 560 -14.59 16.23 12.69
N GLU A 561 -14.82 15.94 11.41
CA GLU A 561 -16.14 15.53 10.89
C GLU A 561 -16.59 14.22 11.52
N ILE A 562 -15.70 13.24 11.65
CA ILE A 562 -15.97 11.96 12.33
C ILE A 562 -16.37 12.22 13.78
N TYR A 563 -15.58 13.01 14.51
CA TYR A 563 -15.84 13.34 15.91
C TYR A 563 -17.21 14.02 16.09
N LYS A 564 -17.53 15.03 15.28
CA LYS A 564 -18.81 15.73 15.29
C LYS A 564 -20.00 14.77 15.02
N ASN A 565 -19.86 13.89 14.05
CA ASN A 565 -20.89 12.90 13.75
C ASN A 565 -21.05 11.90 14.89
N MET A 566 -19.98 11.50 15.56
CA MET A 566 -20.03 10.60 16.72
C MET A 566 -20.73 11.27 17.91
N THR A 567 -20.38 12.51 18.26
CA THR A 567 -21.01 13.26 19.38
C THR A 567 -22.51 13.42 19.16
N LYS A 568 -22.90 13.80 17.91
CA LYS A 568 -24.31 13.90 17.55
C LYS A 568 -25.05 12.57 17.79
N ARG A 569 -24.45 11.44 17.44
CA ARG A 569 -25.07 10.11 17.60
C ARG A 569 -25.17 9.64 19.04
N ILE A 570 -24.15 9.95 19.85
CA ILE A 570 -24.21 9.64 21.28
C ILE A 570 -25.39 10.39 21.89
N LYS A 571 -25.58 11.67 21.57
CA LYS A 571 -26.70 12.46 22.03
C LYS A 571 -28.03 11.90 21.56
N GLU A 572 -28.17 11.55 20.28
CA GLU A 572 -29.37 10.93 19.73
C GLU A 572 -29.70 9.58 20.40
N ALA A 573 -28.68 8.79 20.73
CA ALA A 573 -28.85 7.52 21.43
C ALA A 573 -29.29 7.73 22.89
N GLN A 574 -28.77 8.76 23.56
CA GLN A 574 -29.23 9.17 24.90
C GLN A 574 -30.69 9.65 24.85
N ASP A 575 -31.04 10.51 23.92
CA ASP A 575 -32.41 11.03 23.74
C ASP A 575 -33.42 9.89 23.46
N LYS A 576 -33.00 8.84 22.74
CA LYS A 576 -33.83 7.64 22.49
C LYS A 576 -33.87 6.66 23.65
N GLY A 577 -33.08 6.89 24.69
CA GLY A 577 -32.92 5.98 25.84
C GLY A 577 -32.16 4.69 25.48
N TYR A 578 -31.29 4.71 24.50
CA TYR A 578 -30.39 3.62 24.13
C TYR A 578 -29.10 3.59 24.93
N LEU A 579 -28.75 4.75 25.51
CA LEU A 579 -27.60 4.95 26.38
C LEU A 579 -28.05 5.63 27.68
N ASP A 580 -27.53 5.16 28.81
CA ASP A 580 -27.65 5.78 30.13
C ASP A 580 -26.26 5.87 30.80
N ASN A 581 -26.22 6.27 32.07
CA ASN A 581 -24.96 6.40 32.82
C ASN A 581 -24.24 5.06 33.02
N ASN A 582 -24.90 3.94 32.84
CA ASN A 582 -24.36 2.60 32.99
C ASN A 582 -23.98 1.94 31.66
N GLY A 583 -24.22 2.64 30.54
CA GLY A 583 -23.87 2.18 29.19
C GLY A 583 -25.07 1.89 28.30
N ILE A 584 -24.98 0.81 27.49
CA ILE A 584 -26.02 0.44 26.52
C ILE A 584 -27.19 -0.21 27.22
N THR A 585 -28.41 0.29 26.98
CA THR A 585 -29.65 -0.20 27.60
C THR A 585 -30.22 -1.44 26.89
N GLU A 586 -31.08 -2.19 27.61
CA GLU A 586 -31.81 -3.31 27.02
C GLU A 586 -32.72 -2.86 25.87
N LYS A 587 -33.26 -1.65 25.92
CA LYS A 587 -34.06 -1.05 24.85
C LYS A 587 -33.29 -0.99 23.52
N PHE A 588 -32.04 -0.66 23.54
CA PHE A 588 -31.19 -0.66 22.35
C PHE A 588 -31.15 -2.07 21.71
N PHE A 589 -30.84 -3.09 22.52
CA PHE A 589 -30.76 -4.47 22.02
C PHE A 589 -32.10 -4.96 21.48
N PHE A 590 -33.19 -4.61 22.12
CA PHE A 590 -34.53 -4.97 21.66
C PHE A 590 -34.84 -4.30 20.31
N ASP A 591 -34.71 -2.99 20.22
CA ASP A 591 -35.05 -2.23 19.01
C ASP A 591 -34.16 -2.62 17.81
N VAL A 592 -32.90 -2.91 18.04
CA VAL A 592 -31.99 -3.35 16.96
C VAL A 592 -32.31 -4.77 16.50
N ARG A 593 -32.68 -5.69 17.42
CA ARG A 593 -33.16 -7.04 17.03
C ARG A 593 -34.44 -6.98 16.22
N MET A 594 -35.37 -6.11 16.59
CA MET A 594 -36.61 -5.91 15.83
C MET A 594 -36.33 -5.33 14.46
N MET A 595 -35.45 -4.31 14.32
CA MET A 595 -35.06 -3.76 13.03
C MET A 595 -34.36 -4.80 12.13
N ASN A 596 -33.51 -5.65 12.67
CA ASN A 596 -32.86 -6.73 11.91
C ASN A 596 -33.87 -7.83 11.49
N ALA A 597 -34.87 -8.12 12.28
CA ALA A 597 -35.94 -9.07 11.94
C ALA A 597 -36.80 -8.57 10.78
N PHE A 598 -37.07 -7.25 10.68
CA PHE A 598 -37.89 -6.66 9.65
C PHE A 598 -37.14 -6.27 8.38
N LYS A 599 -35.80 -6.09 8.45
CA LYS A 599 -34.97 -5.79 7.26
C LYS A 599 -34.52 -7.09 6.61
N ALA A 600 -35.12 -7.40 5.44
CA ALA A 600 -34.64 -8.50 4.60
C ALA A 600 -33.09 -8.43 4.45
N LYS A 601 -32.40 -9.46 4.89
CA LYS A 601 -30.96 -9.87 4.80
C LYS A 601 -29.89 -8.95 4.18
N ARG A 602 -30.22 -7.80 3.62
CA ARG A 602 -29.31 -6.90 2.87
C ARG A 602 -28.59 -5.86 3.74
N HIS A 603 -28.99 -5.65 4.99
CA HIS A 603 -28.44 -4.60 5.86
C HIS A 603 -28.42 -5.07 7.32
N GLU A 604 -27.71 -6.16 7.61
CA GLU A 604 -27.44 -6.50 9.01
C GLU A 604 -26.60 -5.40 9.65
N ILE A 605 -27.10 -4.84 10.73
CA ILE A 605 -26.40 -3.89 11.57
C ILE A 605 -25.25 -4.63 12.23
N ASP A 606 -24.02 -4.15 12.05
CA ASP A 606 -22.88 -4.70 12.78
C ASP A 606 -22.95 -4.32 14.28
N MET A 607 -23.63 -5.16 15.02
CA MET A 607 -23.86 -5.01 16.47
C MET A 607 -22.56 -4.86 17.25
N ARG A 608 -21.49 -5.58 16.85
CA ARG A 608 -20.19 -5.52 17.54
C ARG A 608 -19.52 -4.16 17.39
N THR A 609 -19.61 -3.58 16.20
CA THR A 609 -19.06 -2.23 15.95
C THR A 609 -19.82 -1.18 16.72
N LEU A 610 -21.16 -1.25 16.78
CA LEU A 610 -21.98 -0.33 17.56
C LEU A 610 -21.76 -0.46 19.06
N GLU A 611 -21.70 -1.69 19.55
CA GLU A 611 -21.43 -1.94 20.96
C GLU A 611 -20.06 -1.37 21.40
N ARG A 612 -19.01 -1.55 20.58
CA ARG A 612 -17.70 -0.94 20.82
C ARG A 612 -17.77 0.58 20.82
N PHE A 613 -18.51 1.15 19.88
CA PHE A 613 -18.70 2.59 19.77
C PHE A 613 -19.33 3.18 21.04
N TYR A 614 -20.46 2.61 21.50
CA TYR A 614 -21.18 3.14 22.64
C TYR A 614 -20.48 2.88 23.98
N LYS A 615 -19.75 1.77 24.12
CA LYS A 615 -18.99 1.46 25.35
C LYS A 615 -17.82 2.39 25.60
N ASN A 616 -17.08 2.79 24.56
CA ASN A 616 -15.94 3.71 24.69
C ASN A 616 -15.73 4.54 23.43
N PRO A 617 -16.43 5.68 23.28
CA PRO A 617 -16.35 6.52 22.10
C PRO A 617 -14.92 7.01 21.76
N SER A 618 -14.15 7.37 22.78
CA SER A 618 -12.78 7.85 22.58
C SER A 618 -11.84 6.77 22.06
N ALA A 619 -11.94 5.54 22.59
CA ALA A 619 -11.17 4.40 22.08
C ALA A 619 -11.61 4.03 20.66
N PHE A 620 -12.89 4.14 20.35
CA PHE A 620 -13.42 3.90 19.02
C PHE A 620 -12.91 4.95 18.02
N LEU A 621 -12.90 6.24 18.37
CA LEU A 621 -12.36 7.32 17.54
C LEU A 621 -10.87 7.10 17.27
N SER A 622 -10.10 6.70 18.29
CA SER A 622 -8.70 6.35 18.14
C SER A 622 -8.49 5.17 17.15
N ALA A 623 -9.32 4.14 17.25
CA ALA A 623 -9.23 2.99 16.34
C ALA A 623 -9.55 3.39 14.87
N ILE A 624 -10.50 4.31 14.66
CA ILE A 624 -10.81 4.86 13.34
C ILE A 624 -9.62 5.65 12.79
N ASP A 625 -9.00 6.52 13.59
CA ASP A 625 -7.83 7.29 13.18
C ASP A 625 -6.67 6.36 12.76
N ASP A 626 -6.40 5.32 13.55
CA ASP A 626 -5.39 4.31 13.24
C ASP A 626 -5.71 3.55 11.95
N GLU A 627 -6.99 3.22 11.73
CA GLU A 627 -7.42 2.52 10.53
C GLU A 627 -7.34 3.41 9.28
N ILE A 628 -7.75 4.67 9.36
CA ILE A 628 -7.59 5.64 8.26
C ILE A 628 -6.10 5.84 7.94
N ALA A 629 -5.26 5.99 8.97
CA ALA A 629 -3.82 6.10 8.78
C ALA A 629 -3.24 4.84 8.13
N ARG A 630 -3.71 3.64 8.50
CA ARG A 630 -3.32 2.38 7.89
C ARG A 630 -3.68 2.34 6.40
N ILE A 631 -4.92 2.68 6.05
CA ILE A 631 -5.39 2.71 4.66
C ILE A 631 -4.60 3.74 3.84
N LYS A 632 -4.38 4.94 4.37
CA LYS A 632 -3.56 5.96 3.70
C LYS A 632 -2.12 5.51 3.45
N LYS A 633 -1.52 4.74 4.37
CA LYS A 633 -0.21 4.13 4.15
C LYS A 633 -0.26 3.09 3.03
N PHE A 634 -1.31 2.28 2.94
CA PHE A 634 -1.50 1.34 1.82
C PHE A 634 -1.77 2.05 0.49
N ALA A 635 -2.54 3.15 0.50
CA ALA A 635 -2.86 3.93 -0.70
C ALA A 635 -1.72 4.86 -1.14
N PHE A 636 -0.63 4.97 -0.36
CA PHE A 636 0.46 5.89 -0.65
C PHE A 636 1.17 5.53 -1.97
N GLN A 637 1.33 6.53 -2.85
CA GLN A 637 1.86 6.35 -4.20
C GLN A 637 2.93 7.38 -4.53
N ALA A 638 3.91 7.00 -5.36
CA ALA A 638 4.94 7.89 -5.86
C ALA A 638 4.38 8.96 -6.82
N ASN A 639 3.48 8.55 -7.71
CA ASN A 639 2.96 9.36 -8.82
C ASN A 639 1.47 9.64 -8.62
N SER A 640 1.15 10.36 -7.56
CA SER A 640 -0.23 10.76 -7.26
C SER A 640 -0.62 12.12 -7.83
N GLY A 641 0.32 12.86 -8.46
CA GLY A 641 0.11 14.26 -8.85
C GLY A 641 0.02 15.23 -7.66
N LYS A 642 0.39 14.79 -6.45
CA LYS A 642 0.15 15.48 -5.16
C LYS A 642 1.47 15.65 -4.40
N ILE A 643 1.55 16.70 -3.55
CA ILE A 643 2.64 16.85 -2.59
C ILE A 643 2.57 15.71 -1.57
N LYS A 644 3.69 15.04 -1.32
CA LYS A 644 3.78 13.96 -0.35
C LYS A 644 4.09 14.53 1.04
N ILE A 645 3.26 14.21 2.04
CA ILE A 645 3.52 14.61 3.43
C ILE A 645 3.50 13.36 4.30
N SER A 646 4.64 13.02 4.90
CA SER A 646 4.82 11.74 5.56
C SER A 646 5.74 11.82 6.77
N THR A 647 5.59 10.88 7.70
CA THR A 647 6.65 10.64 8.67
C THR A 647 7.86 10.00 7.97
N ILE A 648 9.07 10.28 8.47
CA ILE A 648 10.29 9.67 7.95
C ILE A 648 10.18 8.14 7.99
N HIS A 649 9.63 7.58 9.08
CA HIS A 649 9.38 6.13 9.21
C HIS A 649 8.54 5.56 8.07
N SER A 650 7.44 6.23 7.73
CA SER A 650 6.55 5.78 6.65
C SER A 650 7.12 6.05 5.26
N PHE A 651 8.03 7.02 5.12
CA PHE A 651 8.69 7.35 3.85
C PHE A 651 9.99 6.56 3.62
N LYS A 652 10.43 5.77 4.61
CA LYS A 652 11.59 4.87 4.46
C LYS A 652 11.40 3.95 3.25
N GLY A 653 12.44 3.87 2.41
CA GLY A 653 12.39 3.15 1.14
C GLY A 653 11.81 3.94 -0.04
N TRP A 654 11.14 5.08 0.20
CA TRP A 654 10.72 6.02 -0.84
C TRP A 654 11.80 7.09 -1.10
N GLU A 655 11.62 7.85 -2.16
CA GLU A 655 12.49 8.97 -2.55
C GLU A 655 11.67 10.04 -3.25
N SER A 656 12.16 11.28 -3.22
CA SER A 656 11.56 12.41 -3.93
C SER A 656 12.65 13.26 -4.58
N TYR A 657 12.32 13.95 -5.67
CA TYR A 657 13.24 14.87 -6.32
C TYR A 657 13.65 15.98 -5.36
N ALA A 658 12.68 16.64 -4.73
CA ALA A 658 12.90 17.58 -3.65
C ALA A 658 12.31 17.08 -2.33
N THR A 659 13.06 17.20 -1.25
CA THR A 659 12.64 16.82 0.09
C THR A 659 12.79 18.00 1.04
N ILE A 660 11.71 18.35 1.75
CA ILE A 660 11.72 19.29 2.87
C ILE A 660 11.73 18.45 4.15
N LEU A 661 12.85 18.46 4.86
CA LEU A 661 13.09 17.65 6.06
C LEU A 661 12.96 18.49 7.33
N LEU A 662 12.07 18.10 8.22
CA LEU A 662 11.82 18.78 9.50
C LEU A 662 12.51 18.00 10.61
N ILE A 663 13.55 18.56 11.21
CA ILE A 663 14.31 17.97 12.30
C ILE A 663 13.88 18.59 13.63
N GLY A 664 13.13 17.82 14.42
CA GLY A 664 12.71 18.26 15.76
C GLY A 664 13.81 18.12 16.80
N GLU A 665 13.65 18.77 17.97
CA GLU A 665 14.64 18.83 19.05
C GLU A 665 15.21 17.48 19.49
N LYS A 666 14.36 16.46 19.56
CA LYS A 666 14.71 15.11 20.04
C LYS A 666 14.55 14.09 18.90
N MET A 667 15.38 14.18 17.90
CA MET A 667 15.39 13.19 16.80
C MET A 667 16.73 12.46 16.79
N ASN A 668 16.67 11.11 16.74
CA ASN A 668 17.90 10.31 16.72
C ASN A 668 18.64 10.41 15.38
N PRO A 669 19.97 10.22 15.38
CA PRO A 669 20.79 10.36 14.16
C PRO A 669 20.39 9.43 13.02
N GLU A 670 19.98 8.18 13.29
CA GLU A 670 19.55 7.22 12.27
C GLU A 670 18.30 7.69 11.53
N LEU A 671 17.37 8.32 12.26
CA LEU A 671 16.15 8.87 11.66
C LEU A 671 16.47 10.10 10.81
N ILE A 672 17.37 11.00 11.28
CA ILE A 672 17.84 12.15 10.51
C ILE A 672 18.53 11.69 9.24
N TYR A 673 19.48 10.74 9.36
CA TYR A 673 20.17 10.15 8.20
C TYR A 673 19.20 9.53 7.19
N THR A 674 18.20 8.79 7.70
CA THR A 674 17.14 8.23 6.83
C THR A 674 16.41 9.34 6.08
N GLY A 675 16.08 10.45 6.73
CA GLY A 675 15.44 11.61 6.09
C GLY A 675 16.31 12.27 5.02
N ILE A 676 17.59 12.54 5.33
CA ILE A 676 18.58 13.11 4.40
C ILE A 676 18.66 12.28 3.11
N THR A 677 18.73 10.97 3.22
CA THR A 677 18.86 10.06 2.09
C THR A 677 17.59 9.89 1.25
N ARG A 678 16.51 10.61 1.53
CA ARG A 678 15.27 10.57 0.72
C ARG A 678 15.28 11.54 -0.45
N ALA A 679 16.10 12.59 -0.40
CA ALA A 679 16.24 13.54 -1.48
C ALA A 679 17.11 12.98 -2.62
N LYS A 680 16.73 13.30 -3.86
CA LYS A 680 17.53 12.97 -5.06
C LYS A 680 18.35 14.16 -5.54
N GLU A 681 17.75 15.34 -5.59
CA GLU A 681 18.36 16.54 -6.15
C GLU A 681 18.34 17.72 -5.17
N ILE A 682 17.24 17.95 -4.47
CA ILE A 682 17.06 19.11 -3.61
C ILE A 682 16.70 18.65 -2.19
N LEU A 683 17.45 19.10 -1.21
CA LEU A 683 17.22 18.88 0.21
C LEU A 683 17.13 20.20 0.96
N TYR A 684 15.93 20.53 1.45
CA TYR A 684 15.72 21.62 2.40
C TYR A 684 15.60 21.04 3.80
N ILE A 685 16.40 21.54 4.74
CA ILE A 685 16.35 21.14 6.16
C ILE A 685 15.92 22.33 7.01
N LEU A 686 14.90 22.10 7.82
CA LEU A 686 14.46 23.02 8.86
C LEU A 686 14.71 22.34 10.21
N SER A 687 15.66 22.85 11.00
CA SER A 687 16.14 22.16 12.20
C SER A 687 15.97 22.94 13.46
N GLY A 688 15.30 22.33 14.45
CA GLY A 688 15.30 22.73 15.86
C GLY A 688 16.21 21.87 16.74
N ASN A 689 17.05 20.99 16.17
CA ASN A 689 17.92 20.08 16.90
C ASN A 689 19.29 20.73 17.14
N VAL A 690 19.67 20.91 18.41
CA VAL A 690 20.91 21.60 18.78
C VAL A 690 22.17 20.86 18.31
N GLU A 691 22.20 19.54 18.43
CA GLU A 691 23.37 18.74 18.00
C GLU A 691 23.56 18.79 16.47
N PHE A 692 22.44 18.67 15.74
CA PHE A 692 22.45 18.80 14.29
C PHE A 692 22.92 20.19 13.85
N ASN A 693 22.43 21.25 14.51
CA ASN A 693 22.84 22.62 14.21
C ASN A 693 24.33 22.87 14.50
N ASN A 694 24.90 22.25 15.56
CA ASN A 694 26.34 22.27 15.83
C ASN A 694 27.13 21.55 14.73
N PHE A 695 26.66 20.40 14.26
CA PHE A 695 27.25 19.70 13.10
C PHE A 695 27.26 20.61 11.86
N VAL A 696 26.16 21.29 11.55
CA VAL A 696 26.07 22.21 10.41
C VAL A 696 27.08 23.35 10.50
N LYS A 697 27.21 23.96 11.70
CA LYS A 697 28.22 25.01 11.94
C LYS A 697 29.66 24.54 11.74
N GLN A 698 29.97 23.30 12.11
CA GLN A 698 31.27 22.68 11.89
C GLN A 698 31.49 22.35 10.42
N PHE A 699 30.49 21.80 9.76
CA PHE A 699 30.53 21.47 8.33
C PHE A 699 30.80 22.73 7.47
N ASN A 700 30.10 23.84 7.74
CA ASN A 700 30.26 25.09 7.01
C ASN A 700 31.63 25.77 7.22
N ARG A 701 32.29 25.56 8.37
CA ARG A 701 33.66 26.06 8.60
C ARG A 701 34.70 25.33 7.76
N ASN A 702 34.47 24.06 7.47
CA ASN A 702 35.41 23.23 6.73
C ASN A 702 35.22 23.31 5.21
N GLU A 703 34.11 23.82 4.72
CA GLU A 703 33.70 23.85 3.34
C GLU A 703 33.22 25.25 2.94
N ASN A 704 34.03 25.96 2.18
CA ASN A 704 33.75 27.34 1.69
C ASN A 704 32.57 27.41 0.71
N LYS A 705 31.44 26.85 0.90
CA LYS A 705 30.17 27.08 0.16
C LYS A 705 29.18 25.93 0.34
N ILE A 706 28.24 26.07 1.23
CA ILE A 706 26.87 25.57 1.02
C ILE A 706 25.98 26.82 0.95
N ILE A 707 25.19 26.90 -0.09
CA ILE A 707 24.33 28.05 -0.39
C ILE A 707 23.21 28.06 0.66
N PHE A 708 23.12 29.17 1.40
CA PHE A 708 22.05 29.47 2.36
C PHE A 708 20.79 29.93 1.62
#